data_992f52e49c00e0d57ec154413fea656c
#
_entry.id   992f52e49c00e0d57ec154413fea656c
#
_cell.length_a   1.000
_cell.length_b   1.000
_cell.length_c   1.000
_cell.angle_alpha   90.00
_cell.angle_beta   90.00
_cell.angle_gamma   90.00
#
_symmetry.space_group_name_H-M   'P 1'
#
loop_
_entity.id
_entity.type
_entity.pdbx_description
1 polymer ?
#
loop_
_entity_poly.entity_id
_entity_poly.type
_entity_poly.pdbx_seq_one_letter_code
_entity_poly.pdbx_strand_id
1 'polypeptide(L)'
;MILSVLMALSSLPAGAGRPDSSRAGTSPPEEALYEQALGHYRSGRFPEAAALLEKGRKRYPRNAGLAALLGWTRLRLADLPGARAAFETVLSADPRSADGRTGLGFVALRQKRMAEAEANFLKAVQLDPQSGEAWKGLGMARRSREDRKGAHEALQRSVSLNPQDAEARELLAQVAGPDGILEERRARRQASEEKPIIAVSRVGKGRLEVRERGGFVPLFLKGINLGTALPGKFPAEFPDDPALYRRWFDLMGEMGLNAVRLYTLHPPSLYRALKEHNEERPDRKLWLVQGVWTELPEDDDYDGERFMEGFRSEIHRVIDAVHGNLEVPSRPGHAHGVYDADLSGDLLAYLLGREWEPYSVVAYESKKPARPAHSGEYVRTSPQARPFESWLASICDLTARYETEQYRVQHPIGYVSWPTLDPLRHPTEATAAEETAIRKKRGEKLSEPILEYDNDAVDIDSLHVAATGKFAAGFFASYHAYPYYPEFMVLDPGYGKARDAEGPSHYFGYLKDLKAHHADQPVVIAEFGVPSSRGIAHLQPEGQHHGGHNAVEQGKIDARLFRDIHDAGLAGGILFAWMDEWFKRNWLVMPYEAPPERKPFWLNPLDAEENYGLLGAYPGRRGWKIVLDGKGEDWASVKPLYIDDAAREGEKTTKRGFRHLRRFRVTSDEAYVYLRLDLDAGPGAPDWSDSQYWVGIDTYDPKRGDHRFPPPVNVTTPAGMEFLIQLAGPKSRILVNRPYDLFTNRNRRPYRSVEGQRGDFIEIEVFTNRDRYGRDGTYFPPQGYSRSPLRRGSLDPASADYDTLADWIESPAGDLIEVRIPWGLLNVTDPSSHQVVHEDAPRTGLVATRRTEGFRFHLLSLQGKGGAWSVVDRFPREARPPLSSFPTFRWPGWEEPTYHLRLKESYGILKEALKDIPEHDDAN
;
A
#
# COMPACT_ATOMS: atom_id res chain seq x y z
N MET A 1 -9.25 -30.37 11.76
CA MET A 1 -9.18 -31.39 10.69
C MET A 1 -10.54 -31.91 10.17
N ILE A 2 -11.66 -31.35 10.57
CA ILE A 2 -13.02 -31.76 10.12
C ILE A 2 -13.72 -30.65 9.30
N LEU A 3 -13.26 -29.40 9.36
CA LEU A 3 -13.87 -28.26 8.64
C LEU A 3 -13.33 -28.02 7.22
N SER A 4 -12.13 -28.50 6.88
CA SER A 4 -11.51 -28.27 5.57
C SER A 4 -12.05 -29.13 4.42
N VAL A 5 -12.81 -30.18 4.72
CA VAL A 5 -13.41 -31.07 3.70
C VAL A 5 -14.71 -30.51 3.11
N LEU A 6 -15.21 -29.40 3.63
CA LEU A 6 -16.52 -28.84 3.22
C LEU A 6 -16.47 -27.81 2.06
N MET A 7 -15.31 -27.33 1.63
CA MET A 7 -15.21 -26.27 0.61
C MET A 7 -14.75 -26.70 -0.80
N ALA A 8 -14.24 -27.92 -0.97
CA ALA A 8 -13.59 -28.29 -2.21
C ALA A 8 -14.34 -29.34 -3.04
N LEU A 9 -15.45 -29.00 -3.62
CA LEU A 9 -16.09 -29.76 -4.72
C LEU A 9 -16.86 -28.77 -5.63
N SER A 10 -16.18 -27.86 -6.27
CA SER A 10 -16.80 -26.88 -7.19
C SER A 10 -16.87 -27.33 -8.65
N SER A 11 -16.29 -28.48 -9.03
CA SER A 11 -16.34 -29.01 -10.38
C SER A 11 -17.17 -30.29 -10.45
N LEU A 12 -18.14 -30.31 -11.36
CA LEU A 12 -18.70 -31.57 -11.88
C LEU A 12 -17.67 -32.20 -12.79
N PRO A 13 -17.52 -33.56 -12.78
CA PRO A 13 -16.66 -34.23 -13.75
C PRO A 13 -17.09 -33.89 -15.18
N ALA A 14 -16.12 -33.58 -16.04
CA ALA A 14 -16.33 -33.23 -17.45
C ALA A 14 -16.78 -34.44 -18.32
N GLY A 15 -17.32 -35.47 -17.70
CA GLY A 15 -17.67 -36.75 -18.33
C GLY A 15 -19.15 -37.11 -18.35
N ALA A 16 -20.08 -36.23 -18.01
CA ALA A 16 -21.49 -36.50 -18.25
C ALA A 16 -21.76 -36.37 -19.77
N GLY A 17 -21.87 -37.50 -20.45
CA GLY A 17 -22.03 -37.58 -21.92
C GLY A 17 -23.04 -36.57 -22.44
N ARG A 18 -22.57 -35.63 -23.30
CA ARG A 18 -23.41 -34.81 -24.14
C ARG A 18 -24.03 -35.67 -25.22
N PRO A 19 -25.33 -35.67 -25.42
CA PRO A 19 -25.90 -36.12 -26.66
C PRO A 19 -25.49 -35.15 -27.79
N ASP A 20 -25.16 -35.68 -28.93
CA ASP A 20 -24.76 -35.00 -30.17
C ASP A 20 -25.83 -33.97 -30.57
N SER A 21 -25.53 -32.67 -30.44
CA SER A 21 -26.47 -31.60 -30.78
C SER A 21 -26.28 -31.10 -32.20
N SER A 22 -26.77 -31.90 -33.15
CA SER A 22 -27.03 -31.42 -34.53
C SER A 22 -28.49 -31.62 -34.93
N ARG A 23 -29.40 -30.87 -34.29
CA ARG A 23 -30.74 -30.57 -34.87
C ARG A 23 -31.37 -29.45 -34.02
N ALA A 24 -31.68 -28.34 -34.65
CA ALA A 24 -32.53 -27.28 -34.08
C ALA A 24 -33.95 -27.85 -33.86
N GLY A 25 -34.27 -28.17 -32.59
CA GLY A 25 -35.57 -28.61 -32.09
C GLY A 25 -35.59 -28.44 -30.60
N THR A 26 -36.72 -28.02 -30.00
CA THR A 26 -36.92 -27.88 -28.55
C THR A 26 -36.37 -29.07 -27.81
N SER A 27 -35.42 -28.83 -26.84
CA SER A 27 -34.81 -29.86 -25.99
C SER A 27 -35.89 -30.74 -25.34
N PRO A 28 -35.66 -32.09 -25.22
CA PRO A 28 -36.59 -32.98 -24.56
C PRO A 28 -36.89 -32.47 -23.14
N PRO A 29 -38.12 -32.60 -22.61
CA PRO A 29 -38.50 -32.08 -21.31
C PRO A 29 -37.64 -32.57 -20.14
N GLU A 30 -36.97 -33.72 -20.30
CA GLU A 30 -36.00 -34.26 -19.32
C GLU A 30 -34.65 -33.53 -19.32
N GLU A 31 -34.19 -33.08 -20.50
CA GLU A 31 -32.95 -32.31 -20.66
C GLU A 31 -33.11 -30.89 -20.11
N ALA A 32 -34.23 -30.22 -20.37
CA ALA A 32 -34.54 -28.92 -19.79
C ALA A 32 -34.59 -28.98 -18.25
N LEU A 33 -35.11 -30.07 -17.70
CA LEU A 33 -35.17 -30.28 -16.25
C LEU A 33 -33.78 -30.57 -15.65
N TYR A 34 -32.92 -31.30 -16.35
CA TYR A 34 -31.53 -31.53 -16.00
C TYR A 34 -30.76 -30.21 -15.98
N GLU A 35 -30.85 -29.40 -17.01
CA GLU A 35 -30.11 -28.11 -17.09
C GLU A 35 -30.60 -27.13 -16.01
N GLN A 36 -31.89 -27.06 -15.72
CA GLN A 36 -32.40 -26.25 -14.65
C GLN A 36 -31.87 -26.69 -13.27
N ALA A 37 -31.87 -27.99 -13.02
CA ALA A 37 -31.30 -28.54 -11.78
C ALA A 37 -29.80 -28.33 -11.67
N LEU A 38 -29.07 -28.45 -12.79
CA LEU A 38 -27.64 -28.16 -12.88
C LEU A 38 -27.35 -26.69 -12.61
N GLY A 39 -28.19 -25.78 -13.07
CA GLY A 39 -28.13 -24.36 -12.75
C GLY A 39 -28.25 -24.08 -11.24
N HIS A 40 -29.19 -24.74 -10.55
CA HIS A 40 -29.30 -24.66 -9.09
C HIS A 40 -28.07 -25.25 -8.38
N TYR A 41 -27.60 -26.41 -8.85
CA TYR A 41 -26.41 -27.06 -8.29
C TYR A 41 -25.16 -26.17 -8.40
N ARG A 42 -24.90 -25.59 -9.58
CA ARG A 42 -23.78 -24.68 -9.82
C ARG A 42 -23.84 -23.39 -8.99
N SER A 43 -25.06 -22.93 -8.67
CA SER A 43 -25.31 -21.76 -7.83
C SER A 43 -25.31 -22.08 -6.31
N GLY A 44 -24.94 -23.30 -5.89
CA GLY A 44 -24.92 -23.74 -4.51
C GLY A 44 -26.29 -23.94 -3.88
N ARG A 45 -27.40 -23.83 -4.65
CA ARG A 45 -28.78 -24.04 -4.19
C ARG A 45 -29.13 -25.52 -4.24
N PHE A 46 -28.48 -26.29 -3.36
CA PHE A 46 -28.60 -27.76 -3.37
C PHE A 46 -30.00 -28.27 -2.96
N PRO A 47 -30.71 -27.67 -1.99
CA PRO A 47 -32.07 -28.11 -1.68
C PRO A 47 -33.04 -27.98 -2.84
N GLU A 48 -32.97 -26.89 -3.61
CA GLU A 48 -33.82 -26.65 -4.79
C GLU A 48 -33.44 -27.59 -5.92
N ALA A 49 -32.16 -27.84 -6.13
CA ALA A 49 -31.68 -28.81 -7.10
C ALA A 49 -32.20 -30.22 -6.75
N ALA A 50 -32.11 -30.65 -5.49
CA ALA A 50 -32.60 -31.95 -5.04
C ALA A 50 -34.12 -32.11 -5.27
N ALA A 51 -34.92 -31.12 -4.86
CA ALA A 51 -36.37 -31.14 -5.04
C ALA A 51 -36.77 -31.27 -6.53
N LEU A 52 -36.08 -30.54 -7.41
CA LEU A 52 -36.33 -30.59 -8.85
C LEU A 52 -35.93 -31.94 -9.45
N LEU A 53 -34.79 -32.49 -9.03
CA LEU A 53 -34.30 -33.77 -9.49
C LEU A 53 -35.15 -34.94 -8.99
N GLU A 54 -35.69 -34.88 -7.79
CA GLU A 54 -36.64 -35.88 -7.29
C GLU A 54 -37.94 -35.87 -8.09
N LYS A 55 -38.46 -34.69 -8.45
CA LYS A 55 -39.61 -34.57 -9.34
C LYS A 55 -39.29 -35.11 -10.73
N GLY A 56 -38.09 -34.86 -11.23
CA GLY A 56 -37.61 -35.38 -12.52
C GLY A 56 -37.51 -36.93 -12.51
N ARG A 57 -36.93 -37.50 -11.46
CA ARG A 57 -36.83 -38.95 -11.32
C ARG A 57 -38.16 -39.69 -11.23
N LYS A 58 -39.17 -39.08 -10.60
CA LYS A 58 -40.53 -39.66 -10.58
C LYS A 58 -41.13 -39.75 -11.99
N ARG A 59 -40.82 -38.80 -12.86
CA ARG A 59 -41.29 -38.73 -14.24
C ARG A 59 -40.43 -39.52 -15.21
N TYR A 60 -39.12 -39.61 -14.97
CA TYR A 60 -38.12 -40.25 -15.81
C TYR A 60 -37.23 -41.21 -15.00
N PRO A 61 -37.77 -42.32 -14.47
CA PRO A 61 -37.09 -43.15 -13.46
C PRO A 61 -35.85 -43.90 -13.97
N ARG A 62 -35.67 -44.02 -15.29
CA ARG A 62 -34.52 -44.67 -15.93
C ARG A 62 -33.47 -43.68 -16.45
N ASN A 63 -33.68 -42.37 -16.28
CA ASN A 63 -32.70 -41.40 -16.74
C ASN A 63 -31.49 -41.38 -15.78
N ALA A 64 -30.37 -41.93 -16.24
CA ALA A 64 -29.12 -42.03 -15.44
C ALA A 64 -28.51 -40.66 -15.13
N GLY A 65 -28.63 -39.65 -15.99
CA GLY A 65 -28.11 -38.31 -15.79
C GLY A 65 -28.81 -37.60 -14.60
N LEU A 66 -30.14 -37.67 -14.55
CA LEU A 66 -30.90 -37.10 -13.41
C LEU A 66 -30.59 -37.84 -12.11
N ALA A 67 -30.36 -39.15 -12.16
CA ALA A 67 -29.97 -39.93 -10.98
C ALA A 67 -28.55 -39.59 -10.50
N ALA A 68 -27.61 -39.42 -11.41
CA ALA A 68 -26.24 -39.04 -11.10
C ALA A 68 -26.17 -37.64 -10.45
N LEU A 69 -26.82 -36.64 -11.08
CA LEU A 69 -26.85 -35.28 -10.54
C LEU A 69 -27.57 -35.23 -9.17
N LEU A 70 -28.60 -36.04 -8.95
CA LEU A 70 -29.23 -36.17 -7.62
C LEU A 70 -28.29 -36.81 -6.62
N GLY A 71 -27.51 -37.83 -7.00
CA GLY A 71 -26.51 -38.42 -6.14
C GLY A 71 -25.46 -37.42 -5.67
N TRP A 72 -24.92 -36.66 -6.63
CA TRP A 72 -23.96 -35.58 -6.29
C TRP A 72 -24.60 -34.47 -5.45
N THR A 73 -25.83 -34.06 -5.74
CA THR A 73 -26.57 -33.05 -4.95
C THR A 73 -26.78 -33.50 -3.51
N ARG A 74 -27.19 -34.78 -3.30
CA ARG A 74 -27.39 -35.33 -1.96
C ARG A 74 -26.07 -35.51 -1.18
N LEU A 75 -24.97 -35.83 -1.87
CA LEU A 75 -23.63 -35.81 -1.28
C LEU A 75 -23.28 -34.40 -0.71
N ARG A 76 -23.67 -33.34 -1.42
CA ARG A 76 -23.49 -31.95 -0.94
C ARG A 76 -24.36 -31.65 0.27
N LEU A 77 -25.57 -32.18 0.32
CA LEU A 77 -26.50 -32.08 1.44
C LEU A 77 -26.18 -33.01 2.62
N ALA A 78 -25.10 -33.78 2.54
CA ALA A 78 -24.71 -34.84 3.50
C ALA A 78 -25.76 -35.95 3.68
N ASP A 79 -26.72 -36.08 2.76
CA ASP A 79 -27.67 -37.20 2.69
C ASP A 79 -26.97 -38.41 2.06
N LEU A 80 -26.15 -39.12 2.85
CA LEU A 80 -25.37 -40.23 2.34
C LEU A 80 -26.22 -41.44 1.94
N PRO A 81 -27.33 -41.82 2.69
CA PRO A 81 -28.24 -42.88 2.24
C PRO A 81 -28.92 -42.54 0.91
N GLY A 82 -29.41 -41.33 0.75
CA GLY A 82 -30.05 -40.87 -0.47
C GLY A 82 -29.08 -40.78 -1.64
N ALA A 83 -27.86 -40.31 -1.42
CA ALA A 83 -26.81 -40.30 -2.45
C ALA A 83 -26.46 -41.71 -2.93
N ARG A 84 -26.29 -42.68 -1.98
CA ARG A 84 -26.07 -44.10 -2.31
C ARG A 84 -27.15 -44.64 -3.22
N ALA A 85 -28.42 -44.53 -2.82
CA ALA A 85 -29.57 -45.02 -3.60
C ALA A 85 -29.64 -44.39 -5.01
N ALA A 86 -29.27 -43.11 -5.14
CA ALA A 86 -29.21 -42.45 -6.44
C ALA A 86 -28.10 -43.01 -7.32
N PHE A 87 -26.88 -43.21 -6.83
CA PHE A 87 -25.79 -43.81 -7.63
C PHE A 87 -26.00 -45.31 -7.92
N GLU A 88 -26.66 -46.06 -7.04
CA GLU A 88 -27.10 -47.45 -7.31
C GLU A 88 -28.13 -47.47 -8.47
N THR A 89 -29.01 -46.46 -8.51
CA THR A 89 -29.92 -46.30 -9.67
C THR A 89 -29.16 -46.06 -10.96
N VAL A 90 -28.08 -45.26 -10.96
CA VAL A 90 -27.20 -45.04 -12.11
C VAL A 90 -26.62 -46.40 -12.56
N LEU A 91 -26.05 -47.17 -11.65
CA LEU A 91 -25.47 -48.48 -11.98
C LEU A 91 -26.47 -49.54 -12.37
N SER A 92 -27.71 -49.39 -11.92
CA SER A 92 -28.81 -50.27 -12.38
C SER A 92 -29.21 -49.97 -13.82
N ALA A 93 -29.12 -48.72 -14.26
CA ALA A 93 -29.37 -48.30 -15.62
C ALA A 93 -28.16 -48.56 -16.54
N ASP A 94 -26.96 -48.32 -16.07
CA ASP A 94 -25.68 -48.58 -16.74
C ASP A 94 -24.65 -49.16 -15.74
N PRO A 95 -24.49 -50.52 -15.72
CA PRO A 95 -23.51 -51.18 -14.86
C PRO A 95 -22.03 -50.81 -15.11
N ARG A 96 -21.74 -50.15 -16.27
CA ARG A 96 -20.41 -49.69 -16.66
C ARG A 96 -20.21 -48.20 -16.44
N SER A 97 -21.11 -47.53 -15.76
CA SER A 97 -20.96 -46.09 -15.40
C SER A 97 -19.79 -45.85 -14.47
N ALA A 98 -18.76 -45.18 -14.97
CA ALA A 98 -17.63 -44.70 -14.18
C ALA A 98 -18.09 -43.66 -13.15
N ASP A 99 -19.03 -42.78 -13.53
CA ASP A 99 -19.59 -41.72 -12.64
C ASP A 99 -20.38 -42.33 -11.47
N GLY A 100 -21.20 -43.33 -11.72
CA GLY A 100 -21.91 -44.07 -10.67
C GLY A 100 -20.94 -44.75 -9.69
N ARG A 101 -19.83 -45.32 -10.18
CA ARG A 101 -18.77 -45.90 -9.35
C ARG A 101 -18.02 -44.83 -8.55
N THR A 102 -17.67 -43.70 -9.16
CA THR A 102 -17.03 -42.55 -8.51
C THR A 102 -17.91 -42.03 -7.39
N GLY A 103 -19.20 -41.83 -7.64
CA GLY A 103 -20.15 -41.38 -6.62
C GLY A 103 -20.28 -42.33 -5.43
N LEU A 104 -20.38 -43.66 -5.66
CA LEU A 104 -20.38 -44.66 -4.57
C LEU A 104 -19.06 -44.67 -3.81
N GLY A 105 -17.92 -44.45 -4.47
CA GLY A 105 -16.63 -44.29 -3.85
C GLY A 105 -16.61 -43.14 -2.83
N PHE A 106 -17.10 -41.96 -3.24
CA PHE A 106 -17.22 -40.79 -2.32
C PHE A 106 -18.21 -41.00 -1.19
N VAL A 107 -19.33 -41.66 -1.44
CA VAL A 107 -20.26 -42.05 -0.37
C VAL A 107 -19.57 -42.96 0.67
N ALA A 108 -18.83 -43.97 0.22
CA ALA A 108 -18.12 -44.88 1.10
C ALA A 108 -16.99 -44.17 1.87
N LEU A 109 -16.29 -43.23 1.24
CA LEU A 109 -15.25 -42.39 1.82
C LEU A 109 -15.81 -41.54 2.97
N ARG A 110 -16.95 -40.85 2.73
CA ARG A 110 -17.68 -40.09 3.76
C ARG A 110 -18.19 -40.95 4.91
N GLN A 111 -18.50 -42.21 4.65
CA GLN A 111 -18.92 -43.20 5.66
C GLN A 111 -17.73 -43.85 6.35
N LYS A 112 -16.48 -43.43 6.05
CA LYS A 112 -15.23 -44.03 6.56
C LYS A 112 -15.06 -45.54 6.22
N ARG A 113 -15.68 -46.00 5.14
CA ARG A 113 -15.55 -47.36 4.61
C ARG A 113 -14.48 -47.41 3.52
N MET A 114 -13.20 -47.31 3.94
CA MET A 114 -12.07 -47.04 3.03
C MET A 114 -11.82 -48.16 2.02
N ALA A 115 -12.00 -49.41 2.40
CA ALA A 115 -11.84 -50.55 1.48
C ALA A 115 -12.92 -50.55 0.37
N GLU A 116 -14.16 -50.21 0.71
CA GLU A 116 -15.25 -50.08 -0.25
C GLU A 116 -15.05 -48.88 -1.16
N ALA A 117 -14.54 -47.75 -0.60
CA ALA A 117 -14.21 -46.56 -1.36
C ALA A 117 -13.14 -46.88 -2.41
N GLU A 118 -12.03 -47.47 -2.01
CA GLU A 118 -10.96 -47.89 -2.92
C GLU A 118 -11.43 -48.81 -4.03
N ALA A 119 -12.23 -49.86 -3.68
CA ALA A 119 -12.76 -50.78 -4.66
C ALA A 119 -13.64 -50.12 -5.74
N ASN A 120 -14.48 -49.13 -5.32
CA ASN A 120 -15.31 -48.40 -6.23
C ASN A 120 -14.48 -47.46 -7.14
N PHE A 121 -13.50 -46.72 -6.55
CA PHE A 121 -12.62 -45.85 -7.34
C PHE A 121 -11.72 -46.62 -8.30
N LEU A 122 -11.17 -47.78 -7.89
CA LEU A 122 -10.41 -48.66 -8.78
C LEU A 122 -11.27 -49.10 -9.97
N LYS A 123 -12.52 -49.43 -9.73
CA LYS A 123 -13.43 -49.78 -10.81
C LYS A 123 -13.76 -48.61 -11.70
N ALA A 124 -13.92 -47.40 -11.10
CA ALA A 124 -14.17 -46.18 -11.86
C ALA A 124 -13.00 -45.82 -12.79
N VAL A 125 -11.76 -45.86 -12.33
CA VAL A 125 -10.56 -45.57 -13.16
C VAL A 125 -10.27 -46.63 -14.20
N GLN A 126 -10.72 -47.88 -13.99
CA GLN A 126 -10.69 -48.94 -15.01
C GLN A 126 -11.70 -48.69 -16.12
N LEU A 127 -12.87 -48.15 -15.79
CA LEU A 127 -13.95 -47.84 -16.73
C LEU A 127 -13.69 -46.52 -17.49
N ASP A 128 -13.16 -45.54 -16.81
CA ASP A 128 -12.75 -44.27 -17.38
C ASP A 128 -11.37 -43.84 -16.84
N PRO A 129 -10.27 -44.17 -17.52
CA PRO A 129 -8.92 -43.79 -17.15
C PRO A 129 -8.63 -42.27 -17.23
N GLN A 130 -9.53 -41.49 -17.85
CA GLN A 130 -9.41 -40.05 -18.00
C GLN A 130 -10.17 -39.26 -16.89
N SER A 131 -10.85 -39.95 -16.00
CA SER A 131 -11.55 -39.32 -14.88
C SER A 131 -10.58 -38.87 -13.80
N GLY A 132 -10.18 -37.58 -13.79
CA GLY A 132 -9.35 -36.98 -12.75
C GLY A 132 -9.98 -37.10 -11.37
N GLU A 133 -11.31 -36.96 -11.27
CA GLU A 133 -12.06 -37.07 -10.00
C GLU A 133 -12.00 -38.49 -9.41
N ALA A 134 -12.12 -39.52 -10.26
CA ALA A 134 -11.98 -40.91 -9.80
C ALA A 134 -10.56 -41.20 -9.31
N TRP A 135 -9.53 -40.70 -10.01
CA TRP A 135 -8.14 -40.82 -9.57
C TRP A 135 -7.88 -40.08 -8.26
N LYS A 136 -8.46 -38.86 -8.06
CA LYS A 136 -8.39 -38.11 -6.80
C LYS A 136 -9.00 -38.93 -5.66
N GLY A 137 -10.21 -39.43 -5.84
CA GLY A 137 -10.89 -40.28 -4.87
C GLY A 137 -10.09 -41.54 -4.51
N LEU A 138 -9.45 -42.20 -5.49
CA LEU A 138 -8.56 -43.33 -5.25
C LEU A 138 -7.36 -42.94 -4.38
N GLY A 139 -6.73 -41.82 -4.67
CA GLY A 139 -5.62 -41.30 -3.86
C GLY A 139 -6.03 -41.01 -2.42
N MET A 140 -7.20 -40.39 -2.22
CA MET A 140 -7.76 -40.14 -0.87
C MET A 140 -8.03 -41.43 -0.10
N ALA A 141 -8.61 -42.43 -0.75
CA ALA A 141 -8.90 -43.72 -0.13
C ALA A 141 -7.60 -44.46 0.30
N ARG A 142 -6.60 -44.50 -0.60
CA ARG A 142 -5.30 -45.13 -0.34
C ARG A 142 -4.52 -44.40 0.75
N ARG A 143 -4.52 -43.05 0.76
CA ARG A 143 -3.92 -42.26 1.83
C ARG A 143 -4.51 -42.62 3.20
N SER A 144 -5.85 -42.73 3.28
CA SER A 144 -6.54 -43.11 4.52
C SER A 144 -6.27 -44.52 4.99
N ARG A 145 -5.70 -45.38 4.14
CA ARG A 145 -5.25 -46.73 4.42
C ARG A 145 -3.74 -46.86 4.61
N GLU A 146 -3.05 -45.69 4.66
CA GLU A 146 -1.60 -45.58 4.80
C GLU A 146 -0.78 -46.18 3.63
N ASP A 147 -1.42 -46.43 2.47
CA ASP A 147 -0.74 -46.77 1.21
C ASP A 147 -0.24 -45.48 0.56
N ARG A 148 0.87 -44.94 1.07
CA ARG A 148 1.45 -43.68 0.59
C ARG A 148 1.85 -43.72 -0.90
N LYS A 149 2.47 -44.86 -1.31
CA LYS A 149 2.93 -45.00 -2.71
C LYS A 149 1.76 -45.03 -3.68
N GLY A 150 0.77 -45.87 -3.42
CA GLY A 150 -0.41 -45.93 -4.29
C GLY A 150 -1.26 -44.68 -4.26
N ALA A 151 -1.26 -43.95 -3.11
CA ALA A 151 -1.91 -42.65 -3.02
C ALA A 151 -1.19 -41.59 -3.89
N HIS A 152 0.13 -41.53 -3.83
CA HIS A 152 0.95 -40.61 -4.64
C HIS A 152 0.73 -40.85 -6.16
N GLU A 153 0.84 -42.11 -6.60
CA GLU A 153 0.60 -42.47 -8.01
C GLU A 153 -0.80 -42.06 -8.51
N ALA A 154 -1.83 -42.31 -7.68
CA ALA A 154 -3.20 -41.95 -8.02
C ALA A 154 -3.41 -40.43 -8.09
N LEU A 155 -2.89 -39.68 -7.11
CA LEU A 155 -3.00 -38.23 -7.07
C LEU A 155 -2.18 -37.55 -8.17
N GLN A 156 -1.00 -38.07 -8.49
CA GLN A 156 -0.20 -37.59 -9.62
C GLN A 156 -0.95 -37.75 -10.94
N ARG A 157 -1.63 -38.89 -11.12
CA ARG A 157 -2.48 -39.10 -12.30
C ARG A 157 -3.67 -38.15 -12.32
N SER A 158 -4.32 -37.91 -11.19
CA SER A 158 -5.40 -36.93 -11.06
C SER A 158 -4.95 -35.53 -11.49
N VAL A 159 -3.83 -35.06 -10.95
CA VAL A 159 -3.24 -33.75 -11.28
C VAL A 159 -2.84 -33.64 -12.76
N SER A 160 -2.26 -34.71 -13.33
CA SER A 160 -1.92 -34.74 -14.75
C SER A 160 -3.13 -34.62 -15.69
N LEU A 161 -4.30 -35.11 -15.25
CA LEU A 161 -5.56 -35.05 -16.00
C LEU A 161 -6.33 -33.76 -15.78
N ASN A 162 -6.22 -33.16 -14.62
CA ASN A 162 -6.80 -31.87 -14.28
C ASN A 162 -5.80 -31.01 -13.46
N PRO A 163 -4.89 -30.30 -14.11
CA PRO A 163 -3.91 -29.46 -13.44
C PRO A 163 -4.50 -28.32 -12.60
N GLN A 164 -5.78 -27.97 -12.84
CA GLN A 164 -6.48 -26.91 -12.12
C GLN A 164 -7.19 -27.41 -10.83
N ASP A 165 -7.15 -28.69 -10.51
CA ASP A 165 -7.73 -29.24 -9.28
C ASP A 165 -6.80 -28.97 -8.09
N ALA A 166 -7.06 -27.86 -7.38
CA ALA A 166 -6.27 -27.42 -6.22
C ALA A 166 -6.27 -28.47 -5.10
N GLU A 167 -7.40 -29.17 -4.87
CA GLU A 167 -7.50 -30.21 -3.84
C GLU A 167 -6.61 -31.42 -4.17
N ALA A 168 -6.61 -31.85 -5.45
CA ALA A 168 -5.77 -32.96 -5.86
C ALA A 168 -4.27 -32.63 -5.69
N ARG A 169 -3.85 -31.40 -5.97
CA ARG A 169 -2.47 -30.92 -5.79
C ARG A 169 -2.08 -30.86 -4.32
N GLU A 170 -2.94 -30.30 -3.47
CA GLU A 170 -2.71 -30.24 -2.03
C GLU A 170 -2.57 -31.66 -1.42
N LEU A 171 -3.45 -32.59 -1.85
CA LEU A 171 -3.39 -33.98 -1.42
C LEU A 171 -2.10 -34.65 -1.89
N LEU A 172 -1.68 -34.41 -3.13
CA LEU A 172 -0.42 -34.92 -3.69
C LEU A 172 0.79 -34.41 -2.86
N ALA A 173 0.83 -33.11 -2.57
CA ALA A 173 1.89 -32.53 -1.75
C ALA A 173 1.94 -33.14 -0.31
N GLN A 174 0.77 -33.36 0.30
CA GLN A 174 0.66 -34.00 1.62
C GLN A 174 1.13 -35.46 1.62
N VAL A 175 0.89 -36.20 0.54
CA VAL A 175 1.28 -37.63 0.41
C VAL A 175 2.73 -37.76 0.01
N ALA A 176 3.25 -36.88 -0.84
CA ALA A 176 4.67 -36.88 -1.21
C ALA A 176 5.59 -36.71 -0.01
N GLY A 177 5.15 -35.98 1.02
CA GLY A 177 5.95 -35.74 2.24
C GLY A 177 7.29 -35.04 1.92
N PRO A 178 8.10 -34.73 2.94
CA PRO A 178 9.43 -34.12 2.74
C PRO A 178 10.36 -34.96 1.86
N ASP A 179 10.28 -36.27 1.95
CA ASP A 179 11.19 -37.21 1.24
C ASP A 179 10.87 -37.33 -0.25
N GLY A 180 9.60 -37.32 -0.66
CA GLY A 180 9.21 -37.41 -2.06
C GLY A 180 9.51 -36.11 -2.83
N ILE A 181 9.34 -34.95 -2.17
CA ILE A 181 9.76 -33.65 -2.72
C ILE A 181 11.29 -33.62 -2.86
N LEU A 182 12.00 -34.19 -1.90
CA LEU A 182 13.47 -34.30 -1.94
C LEU A 182 13.96 -35.22 -3.07
N GLU A 183 13.26 -36.31 -3.37
CA GLU A 183 13.63 -37.22 -4.48
C GLU A 183 13.38 -36.57 -5.85
N GLU A 184 12.26 -35.90 -6.03
CA GLU A 184 11.99 -35.16 -7.28
C GLU A 184 12.98 -33.99 -7.47
N ARG A 185 13.32 -33.29 -6.39
CA ARG A 185 14.38 -32.26 -6.38
C ARG A 185 15.75 -32.86 -6.67
N ARG A 186 16.08 -34.04 -6.11
CA ARG A 186 17.34 -34.76 -6.42
C ARG A 186 17.42 -35.18 -7.89
N ALA A 187 16.31 -35.66 -8.48
CA ALA A 187 16.28 -36.03 -9.88
C ALA A 187 16.44 -34.82 -10.81
N ARG A 188 15.80 -33.67 -10.49
CA ARG A 188 16.00 -32.40 -11.19
C ARG A 188 17.42 -31.89 -11.01
N ARG A 189 17.99 -31.95 -9.79
CA ARG A 189 19.37 -31.59 -9.48
C ARG A 189 20.37 -32.39 -10.32
N GLN A 190 20.24 -33.72 -10.36
CA GLN A 190 21.10 -34.60 -11.20
C GLN A 190 21.01 -34.24 -12.70
N ALA A 191 19.82 -33.93 -13.19
CA ALA A 191 19.66 -33.49 -14.60
C ALA A 191 20.21 -32.08 -14.87
N SER A 192 20.36 -31.24 -13.85
CA SER A 192 20.88 -29.87 -13.94
C SER A 192 22.41 -29.78 -13.74
N GLU A 193 23.03 -30.75 -13.00
CA GLU A 193 24.46 -30.72 -12.67
C GLU A 193 25.38 -30.66 -13.89
N GLU A 194 24.92 -31.11 -15.06
CA GLU A 194 25.67 -31.04 -16.32
C GLU A 194 25.62 -29.67 -17.02
N LYS A 195 24.74 -28.74 -16.56
CA LYS A 195 24.63 -27.41 -17.18
C LYS A 195 25.64 -26.43 -16.56
N PRO A 196 26.25 -25.53 -17.36
CA PRO A 196 27.10 -24.48 -16.80
C PRO A 196 26.26 -23.52 -15.95
N ILE A 197 26.87 -22.95 -14.91
CA ILE A 197 26.26 -21.87 -14.13
C ILE A 197 26.27 -20.60 -14.98
N ILE A 198 25.13 -19.92 -15.09
CA ILE A 198 24.96 -18.70 -15.88
C ILE A 198 24.70 -17.54 -14.93
N ALA A 199 25.50 -16.47 -15.05
CA ALA A 199 25.17 -15.16 -14.48
C ALA A 199 24.51 -14.32 -15.58
N VAL A 200 23.30 -13.81 -15.33
CA VAL A 200 22.55 -12.92 -16.24
C VAL A 200 22.97 -11.47 -16.01
N SER A 201 23.18 -11.13 -14.77
CA SER A 201 23.71 -9.87 -14.27
C SER A 201 24.81 -10.17 -13.25
N ARG A 202 25.64 -9.20 -12.94
CA ARG A 202 26.70 -9.37 -11.94
C ARG A 202 27.10 -8.06 -11.29
N VAL A 203 27.82 -8.16 -10.20
CA VAL A 203 28.52 -7.05 -9.55
C VAL A 203 29.82 -6.79 -10.28
N GLY A 204 29.99 -5.57 -10.78
CA GLY A 204 31.23 -5.03 -11.33
C GLY A 204 31.90 -4.08 -10.35
N LYS A 205 32.92 -3.36 -10.82
CA LYS A 205 33.60 -2.35 -10.01
C LYS A 205 32.77 -1.09 -9.88
N GLY A 206 32.09 -0.90 -8.72
CA GLY A 206 31.27 0.26 -8.42
C GLY A 206 29.94 0.32 -9.18
N ARG A 207 29.61 -0.67 -10.01
CA ARG A 207 28.38 -0.74 -10.80
C ARG A 207 27.80 -2.15 -10.80
N LEU A 208 26.50 -2.26 -11.08
CA LEU A 208 25.90 -3.50 -11.54
C LEU A 208 26.15 -3.62 -13.06
N GLU A 209 26.34 -4.82 -13.53
CA GLU A 209 26.57 -5.12 -14.95
C GLU A 209 25.52 -6.11 -15.46
N VAL A 210 25.05 -5.90 -16.66
CA VAL A 210 24.08 -6.78 -17.33
C VAL A 210 24.72 -7.42 -18.56
N ARG A 211 24.26 -8.63 -18.91
CA ARG A 211 24.78 -9.37 -20.05
C ARG A 211 24.11 -8.90 -21.34
N GLU A 212 24.92 -8.42 -22.27
CA GLU A 212 24.57 -8.13 -23.65
C GLU A 212 25.29 -9.04 -24.65
N ARG A 213 25.06 -8.85 -25.96
CA ARG A 213 25.65 -9.67 -27.03
C ARG A 213 27.18 -9.66 -27.03
N GLY A 214 27.82 -8.59 -26.56
CA GLY A 214 29.27 -8.39 -26.51
C GLY A 214 29.93 -8.76 -25.20
N GLY A 215 29.18 -9.09 -24.17
CA GLY A 215 29.70 -9.35 -22.82
C GLY A 215 28.87 -8.66 -21.73
N PHE A 216 29.50 -8.35 -20.60
CA PHE A 216 28.87 -7.58 -19.54
C PHE A 216 29.11 -6.09 -19.73
N VAL A 217 28.08 -5.27 -19.60
CA VAL A 217 28.11 -3.81 -19.67
C VAL A 217 27.65 -3.20 -18.35
N PRO A 218 28.29 -2.12 -17.86
CA PRO A 218 27.83 -1.40 -16.69
C PRO A 218 26.44 -0.82 -16.90
N LEU A 219 25.59 -0.86 -15.87
CA LEU A 219 24.24 -0.30 -15.87
C LEU A 219 24.13 0.71 -14.73
N PHE A 220 23.73 1.96 -15.04
CA PHE A 220 23.22 2.88 -14.04
C PHE A 220 21.71 2.61 -13.85
N LEU A 221 21.32 2.23 -12.64
CA LEU A 221 19.94 1.83 -12.35
C LEU A 221 19.04 3.07 -12.20
N LYS A 222 18.11 3.20 -13.14
CA LYS A 222 17.00 4.19 -13.11
C LYS A 222 15.71 3.43 -12.80
N GLY A 223 15.47 3.16 -11.51
CA GLY A 223 14.37 2.31 -11.07
C GLY A 223 13.21 3.06 -10.47
N ILE A 224 12.09 2.32 -10.28
CA ILE A 224 10.94 2.76 -9.52
C ILE A 224 10.37 1.63 -8.67
N ASN A 225 9.96 1.96 -7.45
CA ASN A 225 9.28 1.04 -6.55
C ASN A 225 7.80 0.94 -6.94
N LEU A 226 7.29 -0.27 -7.11
CA LEU A 226 5.87 -0.50 -7.39
C LEU A 226 5.11 -0.77 -6.10
N GLY A 227 4.05 0.01 -5.88
CA GLY A 227 3.14 -0.16 -4.75
C GLY A 227 2.27 -1.43 -4.83
N THR A 228 1.52 -1.68 -3.78
CA THR A 228 0.83 -2.95 -3.55
C THR A 228 -0.69 -2.87 -3.65
N ALA A 229 -1.31 -1.71 -3.42
CA ALA A 229 -2.76 -1.63 -3.32
C ALA A 229 -3.34 -0.31 -3.87
N LEU A 230 -4.40 -0.44 -4.64
CA LEU A 230 -5.22 0.69 -5.11
C LEU A 230 -6.14 1.21 -3.98
N PRO A 231 -6.73 2.43 -4.09
CA PRO A 231 -7.68 2.95 -3.13
C PRO A 231 -8.80 1.95 -2.77
N GLY A 232 -9.12 1.86 -1.48
CA GLY A 232 -10.09 0.89 -0.96
C GLY A 232 -9.51 -0.49 -0.65
N LYS A 233 -8.20 -0.69 -0.86
CA LYS A 233 -7.50 -1.95 -0.65
C LYS A 233 -6.36 -1.81 0.35
N PHE A 234 -6.12 -2.90 1.10
CA PHE A 234 -4.96 -3.03 2.00
C PHE A 234 -3.75 -3.60 1.26
N PRO A 235 -2.54 -3.49 1.84
CA PRO A 235 -1.36 -4.19 1.32
C PRO A 235 -1.67 -5.67 1.08
N ALA A 236 -1.17 -6.21 -0.04
CA ALA A 236 -1.44 -7.58 -0.49
C ALA A 236 -2.85 -7.86 -1.04
N GLU A 237 -3.74 -6.89 -1.10
CA GLU A 237 -4.92 -6.93 -1.96
C GLU A 237 -4.58 -6.35 -3.35
N PHE A 238 -3.60 -6.95 -3.98
CA PHE A 238 -3.05 -6.50 -5.27
C PHE A 238 -4.10 -6.43 -6.38
N PRO A 239 -4.02 -5.46 -7.30
CA PRO A 239 -4.77 -5.56 -8.54
C PRO A 239 -4.31 -6.80 -9.33
N ASP A 240 -5.26 -7.59 -9.84
CA ASP A 240 -4.99 -8.75 -10.69
C ASP A 240 -5.52 -8.47 -12.10
N ASP A 241 -4.92 -7.46 -12.76
CA ASP A 241 -5.28 -7.00 -14.10
C ASP A 241 -4.01 -6.86 -14.96
N PRO A 242 -3.75 -7.82 -15.87
CA PRO A 242 -2.57 -7.76 -16.73
C PRO A 242 -2.55 -6.54 -17.66
N ALA A 243 -3.71 -6.03 -18.10
CA ALA A 243 -3.76 -4.84 -18.96
C ALA A 243 -3.37 -3.57 -18.19
N LEU A 244 -3.68 -3.49 -16.90
CA LEU A 244 -3.26 -2.40 -16.02
C LEU A 244 -1.74 -2.41 -15.86
N TYR A 245 -1.15 -3.57 -15.55
CA TYR A 245 0.30 -3.72 -15.40
C TYR A 245 1.06 -3.39 -16.70
N ARG A 246 0.59 -3.89 -17.85
CA ARG A 246 1.21 -3.57 -19.14
C ARG A 246 1.22 -2.07 -19.41
N ARG A 247 0.10 -1.38 -19.19
CA ARG A 247 0.04 0.07 -19.33
C ARG A 247 1.01 0.79 -18.38
N TRP A 248 1.19 0.29 -17.16
CA TRP A 248 2.15 0.88 -16.22
C TRP A 248 3.59 0.67 -16.70
N PHE A 249 3.95 -0.52 -17.17
CA PHE A 249 5.29 -0.80 -17.70
C PHE A 249 5.57 0.02 -18.97
N ASP A 250 4.60 0.20 -19.84
CA ASP A 250 4.75 1.09 -21.01
C ASP A 250 5.06 2.54 -20.58
N LEU A 251 4.33 3.07 -19.60
CA LEU A 251 4.58 4.41 -19.06
C LEU A 251 5.93 4.52 -18.35
N MET A 252 6.35 3.51 -17.60
CA MET A 252 7.67 3.47 -16.96
C MET A 252 8.79 3.47 -18.01
N GLY A 253 8.69 2.62 -19.04
CA GLY A 253 9.64 2.60 -20.14
C GLY A 253 9.65 3.90 -20.97
N GLU A 254 8.49 4.52 -21.20
CA GLU A 254 8.40 5.84 -21.87
C GLU A 254 9.03 6.97 -21.07
N MET A 255 9.06 6.88 -19.74
CA MET A 255 9.70 7.82 -18.86
C MET A 255 11.24 7.68 -18.88
N GLY A 256 11.79 6.57 -19.41
CA GLY A 256 13.22 6.28 -19.44
C GLY A 256 13.72 5.55 -18.20
N LEU A 257 12.81 4.92 -17.45
CA LEU A 257 13.18 3.96 -16.41
C LEU A 257 13.65 2.66 -17.04
N ASN A 258 14.60 2.00 -16.40
CA ASN A 258 15.16 0.71 -16.83
C ASN A 258 14.96 -0.41 -15.80
N ALA A 259 14.31 -0.13 -14.66
CA ALA A 259 14.00 -1.15 -13.67
C ALA A 259 12.70 -0.86 -12.88
N VAL A 260 12.07 -1.96 -12.44
CA VAL A 260 10.99 -1.95 -11.46
C VAL A 260 11.37 -2.82 -10.28
N ARG A 261 11.16 -2.30 -9.05
CA ARG A 261 11.35 -3.07 -7.83
C ARG A 261 10.01 -3.48 -7.24
N LEU A 262 9.93 -4.75 -6.83
CA LEU A 262 8.85 -5.32 -6.06
C LEU A 262 9.36 -5.65 -4.65
N TYR A 263 8.57 -5.39 -3.62
CA TYR A 263 8.94 -5.69 -2.22
C TYR A 263 8.75 -7.16 -1.85
N THR A 264 7.72 -7.77 -2.43
CA THR A 264 7.29 -9.14 -2.18
C THR A 264 6.69 -9.73 -3.46
N LEU A 265 6.20 -10.96 -3.40
CA LEU A 265 5.47 -11.54 -4.53
C LEU A 265 4.20 -10.76 -4.83
N HIS A 266 4.04 -10.38 -6.09
CA HIS A 266 2.82 -9.86 -6.69
C HIS A 266 2.04 -10.99 -7.39
N PRO A 267 0.79 -10.76 -7.85
CA PRO A 267 0.05 -11.77 -8.61
C PRO A 267 0.79 -12.24 -9.87
N PRO A 268 0.60 -13.49 -10.31
CA PRO A 268 1.24 -14.03 -11.54
C PRO A 268 1.00 -13.19 -12.79
N SER A 269 -0.13 -12.48 -12.86
CA SER A 269 -0.46 -11.57 -13.97
C SER A 269 0.56 -10.45 -14.16
N LEU A 270 1.16 -9.94 -13.06
CA LEU A 270 2.24 -8.94 -13.13
C LEU A 270 3.47 -9.52 -13.83
N TYR A 271 3.91 -10.71 -13.42
CA TYR A 271 5.12 -11.35 -13.99
C TYR A 271 4.95 -11.67 -15.47
N ARG A 272 3.76 -12.14 -15.88
CA ARG A 272 3.44 -12.34 -17.30
C ARG A 272 3.45 -11.03 -18.08
N ALA A 273 2.82 -9.97 -17.52
CA ALA A 273 2.78 -8.67 -18.16
C ALA A 273 4.17 -8.04 -18.31
N LEU A 274 5.07 -8.18 -17.31
CA LEU A 274 6.45 -7.69 -17.41
C LEU A 274 7.25 -8.46 -18.47
N LYS A 275 7.12 -9.78 -18.51
CA LYS A 275 7.75 -10.62 -19.53
C LYS A 275 7.31 -10.21 -20.94
N GLU A 276 6.00 -10.11 -21.14
CA GLU A 276 5.42 -9.68 -22.43
C GLU A 276 5.89 -8.28 -22.84
N HIS A 277 5.93 -7.32 -21.86
CA HIS A 277 6.45 -5.98 -22.12
C HIS A 277 7.89 -6.04 -22.60
N ASN A 278 8.79 -6.76 -21.91
CA ASN A 278 10.21 -6.86 -22.26
C ASN A 278 10.44 -7.56 -23.61
N GLU A 279 9.64 -8.56 -23.95
CA GLU A 279 9.70 -9.24 -25.26
C GLU A 279 9.22 -8.33 -26.41
N GLU A 280 8.16 -7.53 -26.19
CA GLU A 280 7.60 -6.63 -27.21
C GLU A 280 8.34 -5.30 -27.32
N ARG A 281 8.99 -4.85 -26.23
CA ARG A 281 9.69 -3.56 -26.11
C ARG A 281 11.13 -3.71 -25.64
N PRO A 282 11.99 -4.44 -26.34
CA PRO A 282 13.38 -4.64 -25.92
C PRO A 282 14.19 -3.35 -25.84
N ASP A 283 13.76 -2.28 -26.54
CA ASP A 283 14.30 -0.93 -26.51
C ASP A 283 13.94 -0.14 -25.24
N ARG A 284 12.98 -0.65 -24.47
CA ARG A 284 12.49 -0.07 -23.19
C ARG A 284 12.38 -1.15 -22.12
N LYS A 285 13.33 -2.07 -22.13
CA LYS A 285 13.38 -3.19 -21.18
C LYS A 285 13.37 -2.67 -19.75
N LEU A 286 12.54 -3.28 -18.90
CA LEU A 286 12.52 -3.07 -17.46
C LEU A 286 13.11 -4.27 -16.75
N TRP A 287 14.26 -4.08 -16.12
CA TRP A 287 14.86 -5.09 -15.24
C TRP A 287 14.02 -5.24 -13.98
N LEU A 288 13.82 -6.47 -13.53
CA LEU A 288 13.19 -6.75 -12.26
C LEU A 288 14.22 -6.69 -11.12
N VAL A 289 13.92 -5.94 -10.07
CA VAL A 289 14.60 -6.04 -8.77
C VAL A 289 13.59 -6.67 -7.81
N GLN A 290 13.83 -7.92 -7.43
CA GLN A 290 12.86 -8.69 -6.67
C GLN A 290 13.18 -8.70 -5.19
N GLY A 291 12.30 -8.11 -4.39
CA GLY A 291 12.37 -8.15 -2.94
C GLY A 291 11.88 -9.47 -2.35
N VAL A 292 12.46 -9.83 -1.22
CA VAL A 292 12.01 -10.93 -0.36
C VAL A 292 11.72 -10.36 1.02
N TRP A 293 10.47 -10.00 1.25
CA TRP A 293 10.01 -9.37 2.49
C TRP A 293 9.92 -10.37 3.64
N THR A 294 10.18 -9.91 4.85
CA THR A 294 9.93 -10.63 6.09
C THR A 294 9.51 -9.68 7.21
N GLU A 295 8.80 -10.17 8.19
CA GLU A 295 8.52 -9.44 9.43
C GLU A 295 9.73 -9.48 10.38
N LEU A 296 9.69 -8.70 11.48
CA LEU A 296 10.66 -8.85 12.56
C LEU A 296 10.36 -10.14 13.37
N PRO A 297 11.39 -10.82 13.90
CA PRO A 297 11.15 -11.91 14.83
C PRO A 297 10.51 -11.43 16.14
N GLU A 298 9.52 -12.17 16.66
CA GLU A 298 8.74 -11.78 17.84
C GLU A 298 9.61 -11.46 19.07
N ASP A 299 10.73 -12.19 19.23
CA ASP A 299 11.66 -12.06 20.35
C ASP A 299 13.00 -11.41 19.96
N ASP A 300 13.09 -10.66 18.86
CA ASP A 300 14.35 -10.17 18.31
C ASP A 300 15.41 -11.27 18.14
N ASP A 301 15.00 -12.52 17.98
CA ASP A 301 15.90 -13.67 17.74
C ASP A 301 15.86 -14.08 16.26
N TYR A 302 16.72 -13.45 15.46
CA TYR A 302 16.84 -13.73 14.02
C TYR A 302 17.32 -15.14 13.70
N ASP A 303 17.91 -15.88 14.66
CA ASP A 303 18.25 -17.31 14.52
C ASP A 303 17.11 -18.24 14.98
N GLY A 304 15.99 -17.69 15.46
CA GLY A 304 14.85 -18.47 15.91
C GLY A 304 14.32 -19.40 14.82
N GLU A 305 14.12 -20.69 15.15
CA GLU A 305 13.79 -21.74 14.17
C GLU A 305 12.54 -21.39 13.35
N ARG A 306 11.47 -20.90 14.01
CA ARG A 306 10.21 -20.52 13.35
C ARG A 306 10.40 -19.36 12.37
N PHE A 307 11.15 -18.34 12.78
CA PHE A 307 11.44 -17.17 11.95
C PHE A 307 12.27 -17.56 10.74
N MET A 308 13.38 -18.29 10.96
CA MET A 308 14.26 -18.75 9.90
C MET A 308 13.58 -19.69 8.90
N GLU A 309 12.70 -20.58 9.36
CA GLU A 309 11.95 -21.47 8.48
C GLU A 309 10.94 -20.69 7.62
N GLY A 310 10.25 -19.70 8.22
CA GLY A 310 9.34 -18.79 7.49
C GLY A 310 10.08 -18.01 6.41
N PHE A 311 11.21 -17.38 6.76
CA PHE A 311 11.98 -16.56 5.82
C PHE A 311 12.66 -17.41 4.73
N ARG A 312 13.21 -18.57 5.08
CA ARG A 312 13.75 -19.54 4.10
C ARG A 312 12.68 -19.98 3.10
N SER A 313 11.48 -20.27 3.59
CA SER A 313 10.36 -20.68 2.73
C SER A 313 9.95 -19.56 1.78
N GLU A 314 10.00 -18.28 2.22
CA GLU A 314 9.69 -17.14 1.37
C GLU A 314 10.79 -16.91 0.32
N ILE A 315 12.06 -17.00 0.69
CA ILE A 315 13.19 -16.95 -0.26
C ILE A 315 13.01 -17.99 -1.37
N HIS A 316 12.71 -19.25 -1.01
CA HIS A 316 12.51 -20.32 -2.00
C HIS A 316 11.32 -20.01 -2.92
N ARG A 317 10.17 -19.53 -2.37
CA ARG A 317 9.00 -19.17 -3.17
C ARG A 317 9.29 -18.05 -4.16
N VAL A 318 9.98 -17.02 -3.71
CA VAL A 318 10.34 -15.88 -4.56
C VAL A 318 11.23 -16.31 -5.72
N ILE A 319 12.26 -17.12 -5.44
CA ILE A 319 13.14 -17.65 -6.48
C ILE A 319 12.36 -18.53 -7.47
N ASP A 320 11.56 -19.48 -6.95
CA ASP A 320 10.76 -20.38 -7.79
C ASP A 320 9.75 -19.60 -8.66
N ALA A 321 9.15 -18.51 -8.12
CA ALA A 321 8.23 -17.64 -8.86
C ALA A 321 8.92 -16.90 -10.00
N VAL A 322 10.10 -16.33 -9.76
CA VAL A 322 10.90 -15.62 -10.78
C VAL A 322 11.30 -16.57 -11.91
N HIS A 323 11.58 -17.83 -11.59
CA HIS A 323 11.88 -18.87 -12.57
C HIS A 323 10.64 -19.51 -13.21
N GLY A 324 9.44 -18.97 -12.98
CA GLY A 324 8.19 -19.48 -13.55
C GLY A 324 7.83 -20.92 -13.11
N ASN A 325 8.22 -21.32 -11.93
CA ASN A 325 8.12 -22.69 -11.43
C ASN A 325 7.49 -22.77 -10.04
N LEU A 326 6.40 -22.02 -9.81
CA LEU A 326 5.76 -21.98 -8.50
C LEU A 326 4.24 -21.98 -8.63
N GLU A 327 3.60 -22.70 -7.75
CA GLU A 327 2.20 -22.54 -7.46
C GLU A 327 1.98 -22.22 -5.99
N VAL A 328 1.33 -21.10 -5.72
CA VAL A 328 0.99 -20.66 -4.37
C VAL A 328 -0.50 -20.83 -4.15
N PRO A 329 -0.93 -21.66 -3.18
CA PRO A 329 -2.34 -21.73 -2.81
C PRO A 329 -2.81 -20.40 -2.20
N SER A 330 -4.11 -20.09 -2.35
CA SER A 330 -4.69 -18.89 -1.78
C SER A 330 -4.51 -18.87 -0.27
N ARG A 331 -3.94 -17.77 0.22
CA ARG A 331 -3.75 -17.48 1.65
C ARG A 331 -4.01 -15.99 1.92
N PRO A 332 -4.67 -15.63 3.02
CA PRO A 332 -4.93 -14.23 3.34
C PRO A 332 -3.65 -13.41 3.41
N GLY A 333 -3.68 -12.19 2.87
CA GLY A 333 -2.58 -11.25 2.95
C GLY A 333 -1.37 -11.59 2.07
N HIS A 334 -1.53 -12.43 1.06
CA HIS A 334 -0.44 -12.79 0.14
C HIS A 334 -0.95 -13.01 -1.28
N ALA A 335 -0.11 -12.66 -2.25
CA ALA A 335 -0.34 -13.03 -3.64
C ALA A 335 -0.31 -14.57 -3.79
N HIS A 336 -1.12 -15.09 -4.70
CA HIS A 336 -1.28 -16.52 -4.94
C HIS A 336 -1.59 -16.81 -6.41
N GLY A 337 -1.48 -18.07 -6.81
CA GLY A 337 -1.75 -18.54 -8.16
C GLY A 337 -0.57 -19.27 -8.78
N VAL A 338 -0.59 -19.44 -10.10
CA VAL A 338 0.43 -20.17 -10.88
C VAL A 338 1.39 -19.18 -11.50
N TYR A 339 2.65 -19.21 -11.05
CA TYR A 339 3.76 -18.45 -11.61
C TYR A 339 4.43 -19.30 -12.69
N ASP A 340 4.13 -19.02 -13.94
CA ASP A 340 4.58 -19.76 -15.13
C ASP A 340 5.42 -18.91 -16.10
N ALA A 341 5.59 -17.62 -15.80
CA ALA A 341 6.46 -16.70 -16.53
C ALA A 341 7.89 -16.75 -15.97
N ASP A 342 8.81 -17.33 -16.75
CA ASP A 342 10.24 -17.30 -16.41
C ASP A 342 10.83 -15.92 -16.72
N LEU A 343 11.16 -15.17 -15.68
CA LEU A 343 11.80 -13.86 -15.70
C LEU A 343 13.27 -13.91 -15.29
N SER A 344 13.88 -15.10 -15.18
CA SER A 344 15.28 -15.22 -14.80
C SER A 344 16.24 -14.50 -15.77
N GLY A 345 15.85 -14.33 -17.05
CA GLY A 345 16.56 -13.52 -18.02
C GLY A 345 16.34 -12.00 -17.91
N ASP A 346 15.39 -11.58 -17.08
CA ASP A 346 15.00 -10.20 -16.88
C ASP A 346 15.21 -9.73 -15.42
N LEU A 347 15.66 -10.63 -14.54
CA LEU A 347 16.00 -10.29 -13.18
C LEU A 347 17.39 -9.63 -13.11
N LEU A 348 17.44 -8.45 -12.48
CA LEU A 348 18.70 -7.76 -12.21
C LEU A 348 19.30 -8.24 -10.88
N ALA A 349 18.50 -8.31 -9.82
CA ALA A 349 18.97 -8.65 -8.48
C ALA A 349 17.84 -9.06 -7.53
N TYR A 350 18.23 -9.76 -6.45
CA TYR A 350 17.39 -9.95 -5.27
C TYR A 350 17.75 -8.92 -4.19
N LEU A 351 16.73 -8.38 -3.49
CA LEU A 351 16.86 -7.58 -2.28
C LEU A 351 16.19 -8.27 -1.10
N LEU A 352 16.97 -8.65 -0.10
CA LEU A 352 16.51 -9.43 1.04
C LEU A 352 16.14 -8.55 2.23
N GLY A 353 15.00 -8.84 2.84
CA GLY A 353 14.59 -8.21 4.08
C GLY A 353 13.83 -6.89 3.92
N ARG A 354 13.92 -6.08 4.95
CA ARG A 354 13.22 -4.82 5.16
C ARG A 354 14.15 -3.79 5.79
N GLU A 355 13.67 -2.59 6.05
CA GLU A 355 14.30 -1.69 7.02
C GLU A 355 14.29 -2.35 8.39
N TRP A 356 15.48 -2.73 8.87
CA TRP A 356 15.64 -3.39 10.16
C TRP A 356 15.67 -2.35 11.27
N GLU A 357 14.87 -2.56 12.30
CA GLU A 357 14.78 -1.62 13.41
C GLU A 357 16.06 -1.65 14.27
N PRO A 358 16.73 -0.52 14.53
CA PRO A 358 17.95 -0.49 15.35
C PRO A 358 17.78 -1.15 16.72
N TYR A 359 16.64 -0.94 17.40
CA TYR A 359 16.38 -1.58 18.70
C TYR A 359 16.39 -3.11 18.63
N SER A 360 15.84 -3.67 17.54
CA SER A 360 15.78 -5.13 17.34
C SER A 360 17.16 -5.71 17.03
N VAL A 361 17.97 -5.01 16.21
CA VAL A 361 19.37 -5.42 15.92
C VAL A 361 20.21 -5.39 17.19
N VAL A 362 20.14 -4.31 17.98
CA VAL A 362 20.84 -4.18 19.26
C VAL A 362 20.43 -5.28 20.25
N ALA A 363 19.12 -5.57 20.33
CA ALA A 363 18.62 -6.64 21.18
C ALA A 363 19.12 -8.03 20.75
N TYR A 364 19.15 -8.30 19.45
CA TYR A 364 19.68 -9.55 18.91
C TYR A 364 21.18 -9.72 19.20
N GLU A 365 21.99 -8.70 18.91
CA GLU A 365 23.44 -8.77 19.17
C GLU A 365 23.78 -8.95 20.65
N SER A 366 22.98 -8.34 21.52
CA SER A 366 23.09 -8.52 22.98
C SER A 366 22.79 -9.97 23.41
N LYS A 367 21.84 -10.63 22.73
CA LYS A 367 21.50 -12.06 22.98
C LYS A 367 22.50 -13.04 22.39
N LYS A 368 23.17 -12.67 21.29
CA LYS A 368 24.04 -13.56 20.49
C LYS A 368 25.47 -12.99 20.31
N PRO A 369 26.13 -12.47 21.37
CA PRO A 369 27.43 -11.79 21.22
C PRO A 369 28.56 -12.71 20.69
N ALA A 370 28.40 -14.03 20.84
CA ALA A 370 29.37 -15.03 20.39
C ALA A 370 28.97 -15.70 19.05
N ARG A 371 28.03 -15.14 18.29
CA ARG A 371 27.72 -15.68 16.97
C ARG A 371 28.99 -15.67 16.12
N PRO A 372 29.39 -16.82 15.54
CA PRO A 372 30.61 -16.89 14.73
C PRO A 372 30.42 -16.18 13.39
N ALA A 373 31.53 -15.75 12.78
CA ALA A 373 31.56 -15.31 11.42
C ALA A 373 30.97 -16.38 10.48
N HIS A 374 30.18 -15.95 9.50
CA HIS A 374 29.58 -16.88 8.55
C HIS A 374 30.59 -17.36 7.53
N SER A 375 30.70 -18.68 7.35
CA SER A 375 31.58 -19.32 6.36
C SER A 375 30.76 -20.17 5.41
N GLY A 376 30.00 -19.50 4.52
CA GLY A 376 29.13 -20.14 3.54
C GLY A 376 29.90 -20.57 2.28
N GLU A 377 29.22 -21.29 1.41
CA GLU A 377 29.75 -21.76 0.14
C GLU A 377 29.83 -20.63 -0.91
N TYR A 378 28.81 -19.77 -0.94
CA TYR A 378 28.65 -18.68 -1.89
C TYR A 378 28.93 -17.31 -1.27
N VAL A 379 28.59 -17.13 0.01
CA VAL A 379 28.78 -15.88 0.75
C VAL A 379 29.44 -16.18 2.09
N ARG A 380 30.38 -15.31 2.49
CA ARG A 380 31.09 -15.39 3.76
C ARG A 380 31.20 -14.01 4.39
N THR A 381 31.48 -13.96 5.70
CA THR A 381 31.83 -12.70 6.37
C THR A 381 33.32 -12.65 6.72
N SER A 382 33.80 -11.42 6.93
CA SER A 382 35.10 -11.16 7.52
C SER A 382 35.12 -11.57 9.01
N PRO A 383 36.28 -11.80 9.61
CA PRO A 383 36.36 -12.09 11.06
C PRO A 383 35.90 -10.93 11.97
N GLN A 384 35.84 -9.73 11.43
CA GLN A 384 35.38 -8.51 12.13
C GLN A 384 33.87 -8.34 12.11
N ALA A 385 33.18 -9.17 11.35
CA ALA A 385 31.73 -9.07 11.19
C ALA A 385 30.98 -9.20 12.52
N ARG A 386 30.00 -8.34 12.69
CA ARG A 386 29.09 -8.36 13.82
C ARG A 386 28.12 -9.56 13.74
N PRO A 387 27.50 -9.96 14.85
CA PRO A 387 26.52 -11.04 14.86
C PRO A 387 25.42 -10.87 13.82
N PHE A 388 24.85 -9.66 13.66
CA PHE A 388 23.78 -9.42 12.71
C PHE A 388 24.26 -9.47 11.25
N GLU A 389 25.48 -8.98 10.95
CA GLU A 389 26.10 -9.11 9.62
C GLU A 389 26.34 -10.57 9.26
N SER A 390 26.75 -11.40 10.24
CA SER A 390 26.89 -12.83 10.04
C SER A 390 25.55 -13.54 9.77
N TRP A 391 24.46 -13.05 10.39
CA TRP A 391 23.12 -13.52 10.08
C TRP A 391 22.70 -13.09 8.66
N LEU A 392 22.88 -11.82 8.27
CA LEU A 392 22.60 -11.31 6.92
C LEU A 392 23.38 -12.10 5.85
N ALA A 393 24.65 -12.37 6.08
CA ALA A 393 25.46 -13.19 5.17
C ALA A 393 24.91 -14.61 5.02
N SER A 394 24.37 -15.20 6.11
CA SER A 394 23.80 -16.55 6.07
C SER A 394 22.54 -16.65 5.22
N ILE A 395 21.68 -15.62 5.21
CA ILE A 395 20.49 -15.59 4.34
C ILE A 395 20.88 -15.31 2.88
N CYS A 396 21.91 -14.49 2.64
CA CYS A 396 22.47 -14.28 1.29
C CYS A 396 23.07 -15.60 0.73
N ASP A 397 23.83 -16.34 1.54
CA ASP A 397 24.39 -17.65 1.15
C ASP A 397 23.30 -18.67 0.84
N LEU A 398 22.24 -18.72 1.66
CA LEU A 398 21.07 -19.58 1.44
C LEU A 398 20.38 -19.24 0.11
N THR A 399 20.20 -17.97 -0.20
CA THR A 399 19.57 -17.49 -1.44
C THR A 399 20.39 -17.88 -2.66
N ALA A 400 21.70 -17.55 -2.66
CA ALA A 400 22.63 -17.89 -3.74
C ALA A 400 22.74 -19.40 -3.95
N ARG A 401 22.78 -20.16 -2.86
CA ARG A 401 22.83 -21.62 -2.89
C ARG A 401 21.60 -22.21 -3.52
N TYR A 402 20.40 -21.81 -3.06
CA TYR A 402 19.16 -22.36 -3.57
C TYR A 402 19.00 -22.12 -5.06
N GLU A 403 19.19 -20.88 -5.53
CA GLU A 403 19.09 -20.55 -6.94
C GLU A 403 20.12 -21.31 -7.78
N THR A 404 21.39 -21.32 -7.34
CA THR A 404 22.47 -22.01 -8.08
C THR A 404 22.23 -23.52 -8.18
N GLU A 405 21.85 -24.16 -7.06
CA GLU A 405 21.65 -25.61 -7.04
C GLU A 405 20.38 -26.04 -7.77
N GLN A 406 19.32 -25.23 -7.69
CA GLN A 406 18.02 -25.56 -8.28
C GLN A 406 17.94 -25.22 -9.77
N TYR A 407 18.51 -24.08 -10.19
CA TYR A 407 18.31 -23.52 -11.53
C TYR A 407 19.60 -23.35 -12.34
N ARG A 408 20.77 -23.47 -11.74
CA ARG A 408 22.08 -23.21 -12.38
C ARG A 408 22.22 -21.79 -12.91
N VAL A 409 21.52 -20.86 -12.28
CA VAL A 409 21.56 -19.42 -12.57
C VAL A 409 21.99 -18.69 -11.30
N GLN A 410 22.62 -17.56 -11.44
CA GLN A 410 23.00 -16.66 -10.34
C GLN A 410 22.65 -15.23 -10.69
N HIS A 411 22.09 -14.51 -9.72
CA HIS A 411 21.87 -13.07 -9.77
C HIS A 411 22.52 -12.37 -8.59
N PRO A 412 22.90 -11.09 -8.70
CA PRO A 412 23.36 -10.28 -7.59
C PRO A 412 22.37 -10.29 -6.42
N ILE A 413 22.91 -10.30 -5.22
CA ILE A 413 22.10 -10.26 -3.99
C ILE A 413 22.53 -9.04 -3.18
N GLY A 414 21.58 -8.28 -2.66
CA GLY A 414 21.75 -7.29 -1.63
C GLY A 414 20.77 -7.54 -0.50
N TYR A 415 21.01 -6.95 0.66
CA TYR A 415 20.00 -6.81 1.71
C TYR A 415 19.62 -5.35 1.88
N VAL A 416 18.40 -5.11 2.37
CA VAL A 416 17.94 -3.76 2.64
C VAL A 416 18.65 -3.20 3.87
N SER A 417 19.17 -1.99 3.76
CA SER A 417 19.69 -1.17 4.85
C SER A 417 19.15 0.25 4.75
N TRP A 418 19.43 1.07 5.73
CA TRP A 418 19.03 2.47 5.79
C TRP A 418 19.98 3.26 6.71
N PRO A 419 19.95 4.62 6.74
CA PRO A 419 20.96 5.40 7.44
C PRO A 419 21.09 5.14 8.95
N THR A 420 20.04 4.67 9.61
CA THR A 420 20.09 4.27 11.03
C THR A 420 20.95 3.04 11.32
N LEU A 421 21.32 2.29 10.28
CA LEU A 421 22.14 1.09 10.33
C LEU A 421 23.33 1.17 9.39
N ASP A 422 23.63 2.33 8.80
CA ASP A 422 24.74 2.47 7.90
C ASP A 422 26.10 2.37 8.66
N PRO A 423 27.22 2.14 7.96
CA PRO A 423 28.53 2.05 8.61
C PRO A 423 29.15 3.41 8.94
N LEU A 424 28.46 4.53 8.67
CA LEU A 424 28.95 5.87 8.95
C LEU A 424 28.64 6.26 10.39
N ARG A 425 29.52 7.03 10.97
CA ARG A 425 29.29 7.56 12.33
C ARG A 425 28.75 8.98 12.27
N HIS A 426 27.58 9.21 12.82
CA HIS A 426 26.93 10.50 12.83
C HIS A 426 27.12 11.23 14.17
N PRO A 427 27.95 12.31 14.24
CA PRO A 427 28.25 12.99 15.49
C PRO A 427 27.04 13.77 16.07
N THR A 428 26.07 14.11 15.22
CA THR A 428 24.84 14.84 15.59
C THR A 428 23.77 13.94 16.20
N GLU A 429 24.01 12.64 16.27
CA GLU A 429 23.11 11.68 16.89
C GLU A 429 23.80 10.97 18.06
N ALA A 430 23.02 10.55 19.04
CA ALA A 430 23.49 9.79 20.19
C ALA A 430 22.66 8.52 20.35
N THR A 431 23.28 7.44 20.84
CA THR A 431 22.51 6.27 21.28
C THR A 431 21.56 6.66 22.42
N ALA A 432 20.53 5.88 22.67
CA ALA A 432 19.60 6.10 23.77
C ALA A 432 20.32 6.17 25.12
N ALA A 433 21.37 5.37 25.31
CA ALA A 433 22.20 5.38 26.53
C ALA A 433 23.03 6.68 26.66
N GLU A 434 23.66 7.13 25.57
CA GLU A 434 24.44 8.38 25.53
C GLU A 434 23.56 9.60 25.80
N GLU A 435 22.42 9.73 25.11
CA GLU A 435 21.49 10.83 25.31
C GLU A 435 20.92 10.84 26.75
N THR A 436 20.54 9.66 27.27
CA THR A 436 20.08 9.52 28.66
C THR A 436 21.12 9.99 29.64
N ALA A 437 22.40 9.65 29.45
CA ALA A 437 23.51 10.10 30.31
C ALA A 437 23.69 11.62 30.24
N ILE A 438 23.61 12.21 29.03
CA ILE A 438 23.70 13.67 28.84
C ILE A 438 22.58 14.40 29.57
N ARG A 439 21.33 13.96 29.39
CA ARG A 439 20.14 14.55 30.04
C ARG A 439 20.23 14.43 31.55
N LYS A 440 20.61 13.27 32.09
CA LYS A 440 20.82 13.05 33.52
C LYS A 440 21.89 13.99 34.10
N LYS A 441 23.04 14.16 33.41
CA LYS A 441 24.09 15.08 33.80
C LYS A 441 23.61 16.54 33.86
N ARG A 442 22.66 16.92 33.04
CA ARG A 442 22.02 18.24 32.99
C ARG A 442 20.88 18.41 33.99
N GLY A 443 20.54 17.35 34.74
CA GLY A 443 19.45 17.39 35.73
C GLY A 443 18.05 17.29 35.10
N GLU A 444 17.95 16.91 33.85
CA GLU A 444 16.66 16.70 33.14
C GLU A 444 16.01 15.38 33.60
N LYS A 445 14.69 15.41 33.78
CA LYS A 445 13.89 14.20 34.08
C LYS A 445 13.24 13.74 32.82
N LEU A 446 13.57 12.53 32.40
CA LEU A 446 12.84 11.83 31.31
C LEU A 446 11.52 11.29 31.87
N SER A 447 10.44 11.59 31.17
CA SER A 447 9.11 11.03 31.47
C SER A 447 8.99 9.57 30.97
N GLU A 448 9.73 9.24 29.92
CA GLU A 448 9.76 7.92 29.27
C GLU A 448 11.19 7.58 28.85
N PRO A 449 11.56 6.30 28.74
CA PRO A 449 12.86 5.88 28.20
C PRO A 449 13.02 6.36 26.75
N ILE A 450 14.24 6.75 26.38
CA ILE A 450 14.61 6.95 24.99
C ILE A 450 14.83 5.55 24.38
N LEU A 451 14.32 5.32 23.18
CA LEU A 451 14.44 4.07 22.46
C LEU A 451 15.34 4.26 21.21
N GLU A 452 15.97 3.16 20.79
CA GLU A 452 16.81 3.12 19.60
C GLU A 452 15.94 2.93 18.32
N TYR A 453 15.14 3.93 17.96
CA TYR A 453 14.27 3.84 16.77
C TYR A 453 14.98 4.29 15.49
N ASP A 454 15.46 5.51 15.50
CA ASP A 454 15.95 6.23 14.33
C ASP A 454 17.32 6.86 14.54
N ASN A 455 17.97 6.49 15.64
CA ASN A 455 19.28 6.99 16.03
C ASN A 455 20.41 6.06 15.54
N ASP A 456 21.61 6.61 15.44
CA ASP A 456 22.84 5.95 15.03
C ASP A 456 23.38 5.04 16.17
N ALA A 457 22.69 3.91 16.38
CA ALA A 457 22.89 3.01 17.51
C ALA A 457 23.78 1.81 17.17
N VAL A 458 23.84 1.37 15.92
CA VAL A 458 24.55 0.17 15.48
C VAL A 458 24.94 0.27 14.01
N ASP A 459 26.23 0.09 13.74
CA ASP A 459 26.80 0.13 12.39
C ASP A 459 26.74 -1.26 11.76
N ILE A 460 26.10 -1.42 10.61
CA ILE A 460 26.03 -2.65 9.83
C ILE A 460 26.76 -2.43 8.50
N ASP A 461 27.94 -3.00 8.40
CA ASP A 461 28.84 -2.78 7.27
C ASP A 461 28.78 -3.91 6.24
N SER A 462 28.25 -3.62 5.06
CA SER A 462 28.19 -4.58 3.96
C SER A 462 29.57 -4.97 3.41
N LEU A 463 30.63 -4.22 3.70
CA LEU A 463 32.03 -4.60 3.37
C LEU A 463 32.52 -5.82 4.17
N HIS A 464 31.86 -6.11 5.29
CA HIS A 464 32.13 -7.35 6.03
C HIS A 464 31.51 -8.59 5.38
N VAL A 465 30.67 -8.43 4.34
CA VAL A 465 30.02 -9.51 3.60
C VAL A 465 30.65 -9.63 2.20
N ALA A 466 31.14 -10.80 1.84
CA ALA A 466 31.83 -11.01 0.58
C ALA A 466 31.33 -12.26 -0.16
N ALA A 467 31.18 -12.13 -1.48
CA ALA A 467 30.98 -13.27 -2.37
C ALA A 467 32.25 -14.14 -2.41
N THR A 468 32.08 -15.46 -2.47
CA THR A 468 33.17 -16.41 -2.72
C THR A 468 33.38 -16.56 -4.24
N GLY A 469 34.49 -17.23 -4.64
CA GLY A 469 34.73 -17.52 -6.06
C GLY A 469 33.67 -18.42 -6.73
N LYS A 470 32.75 -19.00 -5.96
CA LYS A 470 31.60 -19.78 -6.48
C LYS A 470 30.36 -18.93 -6.76
N PHE A 471 30.32 -17.68 -6.27
CA PHE A 471 29.24 -16.75 -6.49
C PHE A 471 29.65 -15.66 -7.50
N ALA A 472 29.56 -16.00 -8.79
CA ALA A 472 30.01 -15.13 -9.87
C ALA A 472 29.12 -13.88 -10.06
N ALA A 473 27.83 -13.93 -9.64
CA ALA A 473 26.94 -12.78 -9.71
C ALA A 473 27.28 -11.71 -8.66
N GLY A 474 27.73 -12.10 -7.48
CA GLY A 474 28.27 -11.19 -6.48
C GLY A 474 27.24 -10.56 -5.54
N PHE A 475 27.76 -9.76 -4.61
CA PHE A 475 27.01 -9.10 -3.55
C PHE A 475 27.20 -7.57 -3.62
N PHE A 476 26.15 -6.77 -3.44
CA PHE A 476 26.17 -5.30 -3.50
C PHE A 476 25.48 -4.68 -2.28
N ALA A 477 25.80 -3.41 -1.99
CA ALA A 477 25.18 -2.62 -0.93
C ALA A 477 23.89 -1.96 -1.41
N SER A 478 22.89 -1.91 -0.55
CA SER A 478 21.60 -1.28 -0.84
C SER A 478 21.08 -0.50 0.36
N TYR A 479 20.64 0.75 0.12
CA TYR A 479 20.14 1.63 1.15
C TYR A 479 18.83 2.28 0.75
N HIS A 480 17.92 2.47 1.73
CA HIS A 480 16.83 3.41 1.63
C HIS A 480 17.32 4.73 2.22
N ALA A 481 17.52 5.75 1.42
CA ALA A 481 18.09 7.02 1.87
C ALA A 481 17.25 8.19 1.36
N TYR A 482 16.56 8.87 2.28
CA TYR A 482 15.73 10.03 2.00
C TYR A 482 16.42 11.33 2.41
N PRO A 483 16.17 12.47 1.73
CA PRO A 483 16.87 13.72 2.00
C PRO A 483 16.54 14.35 3.36
N TYR A 484 15.49 13.90 4.04
CA TYR A 484 14.91 14.51 5.22
C TYR A 484 14.94 13.58 6.45
N TYR A 485 15.34 12.31 6.31
CA TYR A 485 15.26 11.33 7.39
C TYR A 485 16.38 10.27 7.28
N PRO A 486 16.99 9.87 8.39
CA PRO A 486 16.84 10.40 9.76
C PRO A 486 17.35 11.85 9.92
N GLU A 487 16.86 12.57 10.93
CA GLU A 487 17.18 13.99 11.11
C GLU A 487 18.67 14.25 11.39
N PHE A 488 19.41 13.28 11.90
CA PHE A 488 20.84 13.47 12.13
C PHE A 488 21.61 13.79 10.83
N MET A 489 21.15 13.29 9.68
CA MET A 489 21.76 13.65 8.40
C MET A 489 21.61 15.13 8.07
N VAL A 490 20.42 15.71 8.32
CA VAL A 490 20.14 17.13 8.05
C VAL A 490 20.69 18.07 9.13
N LEU A 491 21.08 17.52 10.27
CA LEU A 491 21.71 18.29 11.37
C LEU A 491 23.23 18.28 11.28
N ASP A 492 23.85 17.41 10.47
CA ASP A 492 25.30 17.31 10.37
C ASP A 492 25.90 18.52 9.62
N PRO A 493 26.75 19.32 10.32
CA PRO A 493 27.35 20.51 9.69
C PRO A 493 28.38 20.16 8.59
N GLY A 494 28.83 18.91 8.50
CA GLY A 494 29.67 18.44 7.39
C GLY A 494 28.85 18.36 6.10
N TYR A 495 27.69 17.74 6.17
CA TYR A 495 26.77 17.61 5.01
C TYR A 495 26.20 18.96 4.58
N GLY A 496 25.92 19.87 5.54
CA GLY A 496 25.47 21.24 5.23
C GLY A 496 26.47 22.10 4.42
N LYS A 497 27.74 21.69 4.31
CA LYS A 497 28.75 22.34 3.47
C LYS A 497 28.79 21.78 2.05
N ALA A 498 28.21 20.59 1.83
CA ALA A 498 28.19 19.97 0.54
C ALA A 498 27.30 20.74 -0.44
N ARG A 499 27.65 20.67 -1.71
CA ARG A 499 26.93 21.32 -2.82
C ARG A 499 26.87 20.39 -4.01
N ASP A 500 25.70 20.30 -4.60
CA ASP A 500 25.47 19.77 -5.92
C ASP A 500 25.50 20.88 -6.99
N ALA A 501 25.07 20.59 -8.20
CA ALA A 501 24.99 21.56 -9.29
C ALA A 501 23.91 22.66 -9.06
N GLU A 502 22.91 22.41 -8.21
CA GLU A 502 21.82 23.32 -7.93
C GLU A 502 22.02 24.15 -6.64
N GLY A 503 22.97 23.77 -5.78
CA GLY A 503 23.26 24.52 -4.58
C GLY A 503 23.64 23.67 -3.37
N PRO A 504 23.36 24.13 -2.13
CA PRO A 504 23.56 23.32 -0.93
C PRO A 504 22.74 22.02 -1.00
N SER A 505 23.33 20.90 -0.56
CA SER A 505 22.65 19.62 -0.49
C SER A 505 23.27 18.73 0.60
N HIS A 506 22.58 18.61 1.75
CA HIS A 506 22.93 17.64 2.79
C HIS A 506 22.89 16.22 2.23
N TYR A 507 21.89 15.93 1.42
CA TYR A 507 21.71 14.61 0.80
C TYR A 507 22.91 14.22 -0.06
N PHE A 508 23.37 15.12 -0.93
CA PHE A 508 24.56 14.88 -1.74
C PHE A 508 25.82 14.65 -0.88
N GLY A 509 25.95 15.40 0.22
CA GLY A 509 27.03 15.22 1.19
C GLY A 509 27.04 13.82 1.80
N TYR A 510 25.90 13.35 2.25
CA TYR A 510 25.70 11.99 2.77
C TYR A 510 26.02 10.91 1.71
N LEU A 511 25.48 11.06 0.49
CA LEU A 511 25.75 10.10 -0.60
C LEU A 511 27.22 9.98 -0.94
N LYS A 512 27.96 11.09 -0.91
CA LYS A 512 29.42 11.09 -1.16
C LYS A 512 30.19 10.36 -0.07
N ASP A 513 29.81 10.55 1.20
CA ASP A 513 30.46 9.85 2.31
C ASP A 513 30.15 8.35 2.25
N LEU A 514 28.90 7.99 1.96
CA LEU A 514 28.50 6.60 1.76
C LEU A 514 29.27 5.94 0.61
N LYS A 515 29.41 6.65 -0.54
CA LYS A 515 30.22 6.18 -1.67
C LYS A 515 31.70 6.05 -1.34
N ALA A 516 32.25 7.00 -0.61
CA ALA A 516 33.65 6.96 -0.20
C ALA A 516 33.94 5.76 0.72
N HIS A 517 33.00 5.40 1.61
CA HIS A 517 33.11 4.21 2.47
C HIS A 517 33.13 2.92 1.62
N HIS A 518 32.16 2.79 0.71
CA HIS A 518 32.00 1.56 -0.09
C HIS A 518 33.01 1.44 -1.25
N ALA A 519 33.69 2.50 -1.63
CA ALA A 519 34.70 2.56 -2.69
C ALA A 519 34.30 1.80 -3.97
N ASP A 520 34.82 0.57 -4.16
CA ASP A 520 34.60 -0.25 -5.35
C ASP A 520 33.31 -1.12 -5.28
N GLN A 521 32.66 -1.24 -4.11
CA GLN A 521 31.40 -1.96 -3.99
C GLN A 521 30.25 -1.13 -4.61
N PRO A 522 29.41 -1.72 -5.48
CA PRO A 522 28.22 -1.03 -5.96
C PRO A 522 27.27 -0.70 -4.81
N VAL A 523 26.78 0.53 -4.79
CA VAL A 523 25.75 1.00 -3.85
C VAL A 523 24.54 1.43 -4.64
N VAL A 524 23.40 0.84 -4.35
CA VAL A 524 22.08 1.20 -4.91
C VAL A 524 21.26 1.91 -3.84
N ILE A 525 20.75 3.09 -4.15
CA ILE A 525 19.73 3.73 -3.31
C ILE A 525 18.38 3.13 -3.70
N ALA A 526 17.96 2.11 -2.98
CA ALA A 526 16.78 1.33 -3.30
C ALA A 526 15.46 2.01 -2.95
N GLU A 527 15.52 3.10 -2.15
CA GLU A 527 14.44 4.05 -1.97
C GLU A 527 14.98 5.46 -1.76
N PHE A 528 14.36 6.41 -2.43
CA PHE A 528 14.52 7.86 -2.25
C PHE A 528 13.34 8.57 -2.89
N GLY A 529 13.12 9.84 -2.56
CA GLY A 529 12.07 10.67 -3.14
C GLY A 529 11.41 11.59 -2.13
N VAL A 530 10.48 12.44 -2.60
CA VAL A 530 9.63 13.29 -1.76
C VAL A 530 8.18 13.14 -2.20
N PRO A 531 7.20 13.19 -1.26
CA PRO A 531 5.78 13.11 -1.62
C PRO A 531 5.18 14.49 -1.93
N SER A 532 4.12 14.49 -2.77
CA SER A 532 3.30 15.67 -3.03
C SER A 532 2.09 15.72 -2.10
N SER A 533 2.31 16.08 -0.84
CA SER A 533 1.28 16.19 0.20
C SER A 533 1.21 17.58 0.79
N ARG A 534 0.05 17.94 1.39
CA ARG A 534 -0.09 19.19 2.15
C ARG A 534 0.59 19.11 3.52
N GLY A 535 0.59 17.94 4.14
CA GLY A 535 1.26 17.71 5.41
C GLY A 535 2.76 17.51 5.22
N ILE A 536 3.54 17.89 6.24
CA ILE A 536 4.99 17.65 6.33
C ILE A 536 5.23 16.77 7.55
N ALA A 537 5.96 15.65 7.35
CA ALA A 537 6.32 14.75 8.45
C ALA A 537 7.75 14.96 8.96
N HIS A 538 8.67 15.42 8.12
CA HIS A 538 10.04 15.77 8.48
C HIS A 538 10.46 17.03 7.71
N LEU A 539 11.09 17.97 8.41
CA LEU A 539 11.63 19.19 7.80
C LEU A 539 13.06 18.99 7.33
N GLN A 540 13.44 19.66 6.24
CA GLN A 540 14.78 19.58 5.66
C GLN A 540 15.24 21.00 5.25
N PRO A 541 16.52 21.38 5.52
CA PRO A 541 17.00 22.78 5.39
C PRO A 541 16.90 23.38 3.98
N GLU A 542 17.13 22.59 2.93
CA GLU A 542 17.07 23.04 1.53
C GLU A 542 15.64 22.95 0.94
N GLY A 543 14.64 22.60 1.75
CA GLY A 543 13.25 22.53 1.34
C GLY A 543 12.84 21.19 0.70
N GLN A 544 13.70 20.15 0.79
CA GLN A 544 13.38 18.79 0.34
C GLN A 544 12.67 18.00 1.45
N HIS A 545 11.57 18.55 1.96
CA HIS A 545 10.84 18.03 3.11
C HIS A 545 10.13 16.69 2.81
N HIS A 546 9.77 15.97 3.85
CA HIS A 546 8.84 14.86 3.76
C HIS A 546 7.40 15.41 3.62
N GLY A 547 7.06 15.91 2.45
CA GLY A 547 5.78 16.55 2.15
C GLY A 547 5.84 18.08 2.05
N GLY A 548 4.68 18.72 1.93
CA GLY A 548 4.57 20.16 1.72
C GLY A 548 4.79 20.60 0.26
N HIS A 549 4.98 19.67 -0.65
CA HIS A 549 5.25 19.91 -2.07
C HIS A 549 4.00 19.71 -2.92
N ASN A 550 3.81 20.56 -3.92
CA ASN A 550 2.90 20.26 -5.02
C ASN A 550 3.55 19.29 -6.01
N ALA A 551 2.78 18.79 -6.99
CA ALA A 551 3.27 17.79 -7.93
C ALA A 551 4.41 18.30 -8.84
N VAL A 552 4.50 19.61 -9.10
CA VAL A 552 5.60 20.23 -9.86
C VAL A 552 6.87 20.27 -9.01
N GLU A 553 6.74 20.68 -7.75
CA GLU A 553 7.85 20.73 -6.79
C GLU A 553 8.39 19.32 -6.54
N GLN A 554 7.52 18.31 -6.32
CA GLN A 554 7.89 16.90 -6.22
C GLN A 554 8.79 16.49 -7.41
N GLY A 555 8.32 16.70 -8.64
CA GLY A 555 9.09 16.28 -9.82
C GLY A 555 10.46 16.94 -9.94
N LYS A 556 10.59 18.22 -9.58
CA LYS A 556 11.87 18.92 -9.59
C LYS A 556 12.84 18.39 -8.55
N ILE A 557 12.33 18.13 -7.33
CA ILE A 557 13.14 17.59 -6.23
C ILE A 557 13.59 16.17 -6.57
N ASP A 558 12.69 15.29 -6.99
CA ASP A 558 13.02 13.91 -7.33
C ASP A 558 14.03 13.84 -8.49
N ALA A 559 13.93 14.73 -9.48
CA ALA A 559 14.91 14.86 -10.56
C ALA A 559 16.30 15.28 -10.04
N ARG A 560 16.35 16.20 -9.06
CA ARG A 560 17.60 16.60 -8.39
C ARG A 560 18.20 15.44 -7.60
N LEU A 561 17.39 14.70 -6.84
CA LEU A 561 17.86 13.54 -6.08
C LEU A 561 18.42 12.44 -7.00
N PHE A 562 17.83 12.18 -8.15
CA PHE A 562 18.37 11.25 -9.14
C PHE A 562 19.74 11.70 -9.65
N ARG A 563 19.90 13.00 -9.96
CA ARG A 563 21.21 13.55 -10.36
C ARG A 563 22.23 13.44 -9.23
N ASP A 564 21.84 13.73 -7.99
CA ASP A 564 22.73 13.61 -6.82
C ASP A 564 23.26 12.17 -6.67
N ILE A 565 22.39 11.16 -6.85
CA ILE A 565 22.78 9.74 -6.80
C ILE A 565 23.79 9.41 -7.92
N HIS A 566 23.54 9.90 -9.14
CA HIS A 566 24.44 9.70 -10.27
C HIS A 566 25.79 10.39 -10.05
N ASP A 567 25.76 11.67 -9.67
CA ASP A 567 26.97 12.52 -9.57
C ASP A 567 27.80 12.18 -8.32
N ALA A 568 27.22 11.57 -7.31
CA ALA A 568 27.94 10.96 -6.19
C ALA A 568 28.67 9.66 -6.58
N GLY A 569 28.42 9.11 -7.79
CA GLY A 569 29.08 7.90 -8.31
C GLY A 569 28.47 6.59 -7.78
N LEU A 570 27.22 6.60 -7.34
CA LEU A 570 26.49 5.41 -6.90
C LEU A 570 26.01 4.58 -8.10
N ALA A 571 25.66 3.31 -7.88
CA ALA A 571 25.27 2.38 -8.94
C ALA A 571 23.85 2.63 -9.49
N GLY A 572 23.08 3.50 -8.87
CA GLY A 572 21.74 3.90 -9.31
C GLY A 572 20.79 4.15 -8.18
N GLY A 573 19.58 4.55 -8.54
CA GLY A 573 18.49 4.86 -7.62
C GLY A 573 17.17 4.24 -8.06
N ILE A 574 16.33 3.87 -7.09
CA ILE A 574 14.98 3.36 -7.28
C ILE A 574 14.01 4.31 -6.57
N LEU A 575 13.31 5.12 -7.34
CA LEU A 575 12.41 6.15 -6.82
C LEU A 575 11.23 5.52 -6.06
N PHE A 576 10.88 6.05 -4.92
CA PHE A 576 9.66 5.78 -4.20
C PHE A 576 8.64 6.89 -4.51
N ALA A 577 7.51 6.66 -5.24
CA ALA A 577 7.06 5.38 -5.76
C ALA A 577 6.25 5.56 -7.08
N TRP A 578 5.78 4.45 -7.68
CA TRP A 578 4.97 4.52 -8.89
C TRP A 578 3.59 5.11 -8.65
N MET A 579 2.91 4.72 -7.58
CA MET A 579 1.51 5.08 -7.33
C MET A 579 1.26 5.55 -5.91
N ASP A 580 0.25 6.41 -5.73
CA ASP A 580 -0.28 6.78 -4.41
C ASP A 580 -0.97 5.58 -3.76
N GLU A 581 -0.80 5.45 -2.43
CA GLU A 581 -1.31 4.32 -1.66
C GLU A 581 -2.09 4.80 -0.42
N TRP A 582 -3.41 4.85 -0.50
CA TRP A 582 -4.28 5.39 0.55
C TRP A 582 -4.28 4.61 1.88
N PHE A 583 -3.72 3.40 1.91
CA PHE A 583 -3.61 2.62 3.15
C PHE A 583 -2.41 3.04 4.01
N LYS A 584 -1.44 3.76 3.45
CA LYS A 584 -0.24 4.17 4.16
C LYS A 584 -0.53 5.21 5.24
N ARG A 585 0.33 5.27 6.25
CA ARG A 585 0.21 6.19 7.38
C ARG A 585 1.57 6.61 7.88
N ASN A 586 1.78 7.91 8.07
CA ASN A 586 2.96 8.40 8.75
C ASN A 586 2.72 8.53 10.27
N TRP A 587 3.80 8.56 11.01
CA TRP A 587 3.80 8.61 12.47
C TRP A 587 3.06 9.83 13.06
N LEU A 588 2.99 10.98 12.35
CA LEU A 588 2.35 12.21 12.81
C LEU A 588 0.82 12.13 12.80
N VAL A 589 0.23 11.50 11.79
CA VAL A 589 -1.23 11.46 11.61
C VAL A 589 -1.85 10.10 11.95
N MET A 590 -1.07 9.03 11.91
CA MET A 590 -1.52 7.67 12.21
C MET A 590 -2.36 7.55 13.51
N PRO A 591 -2.04 8.25 14.63
CA PRO A 591 -2.87 8.17 15.83
C PRO A 591 -4.27 8.78 15.67
N TYR A 592 -4.49 9.57 14.63
CA TYR A 592 -5.73 10.31 14.36
C TYR A 592 -6.50 9.76 13.15
N GLU A 593 -6.07 8.64 12.59
CA GLU A 593 -6.71 7.92 11.49
C GLU A 593 -7.37 6.65 12.04
N ALA A 594 -8.49 6.84 12.71
CA ALA A 594 -9.20 5.78 13.41
C ALA A 594 -10.67 5.68 12.95
N PRO A 595 -11.17 4.47 12.73
CA PRO A 595 -10.51 3.18 12.97
C PRO A 595 -9.55 2.81 11.83
N PRO A 596 -8.42 2.14 12.13
CA PRO A 596 -7.35 1.87 11.16
C PRO A 596 -7.78 0.96 9.99
N GLU A 597 -8.76 0.09 10.22
CA GLU A 597 -9.33 -0.79 9.18
C GLU A 597 -10.13 -0.03 8.10
N ARG A 598 -10.36 1.27 8.27
CA ARG A 598 -11.05 2.10 7.28
C ARG A 598 -10.12 3.07 6.55
N LYS A 599 -8.83 3.06 6.89
CA LYS A 599 -7.84 3.98 6.30
C LYS A 599 -7.80 3.93 4.77
N PRO A 600 -7.90 2.75 4.09
CA PRO A 600 -7.85 2.70 2.63
C PRO A 600 -9.03 3.38 1.92
N PHE A 601 -10.10 3.75 2.64
CA PHE A 601 -11.33 4.25 2.03
C PHE A 601 -11.36 5.75 1.79
N TRP A 602 -10.33 6.50 2.20
CA TRP A 602 -10.24 7.93 2.01
C TRP A 602 -8.79 8.40 1.90
N LEU A 603 -8.59 9.47 1.16
CA LEU A 603 -7.28 10.12 1.01
C LEU A 603 -7.09 11.15 2.11
N ASN A 604 -5.96 11.10 2.82
CA ASN A 604 -5.56 12.13 3.76
C ASN A 604 -4.44 13.00 3.18
N PRO A 605 -4.72 14.18 2.64
CA PRO A 605 -3.69 15.07 2.11
C PRO A 605 -2.67 15.56 3.15
N LEU A 606 -2.92 15.32 4.45
CA LEU A 606 -1.98 15.62 5.52
C LEU A 606 -1.00 14.46 5.79
N ASP A 607 -1.28 13.27 5.22
CA ASP A 607 -0.38 12.14 5.31
C ASP A 607 0.61 12.15 4.14
N ALA A 608 1.88 12.31 4.47
CA ALA A 608 2.95 12.32 3.48
C ALA A 608 3.10 10.96 2.78
N GLU A 609 2.95 9.85 3.53
CA GLU A 609 3.17 8.49 3.03
C GLU A 609 2.18 8.06 1.93
N GLU A 610 0.98 8.64 1.89
CA GLU A 610 0.00 8.30 0.85
C GLU A 610 0.33 8.87 -0.54
N ASN A 611 1.20 9.87 -0.64
CA ASN A 611 1.25 10.80 -1.77
C ASN A 611 2.58 10.77 -2.55
N TYR A 612 3.36 9.70 -2.45
CA TYR A 612 4.64 9.56 -3.16
C TYR A 612 4.50 9.24 -4.65
N GLY A 613 3.36 8.73 -5.07
CA GLY A 613 3.16 8.23 -6.43
C GLY A 613 3.42 9.29 -7.52
N LEU A 614 3.99 8.86 -8.64
CA LEU A 614 3.95 9.60 -9.91
C LEU A 614 2.59 9.41 -10.59
N LEU A 615 1.92 8.30 -10.33
CA LEU A 615 0.53 8.02 -10.66
C LEU A 615 -0.33 8.36 -9.45
N GLY A 616 -0.94 9.53 -9.46
CA GLY A 616 -1.82 10.00 -8.41
C GLY A 616 -3.16 9.27 -8.42
N ALA A 617 -3.70 8.99 -7.24
CA ALA A 617 -5.04 8.48 -7.03
C ALA A 617 -5.90 9.57 -6.37
N TYR A 618 -6.88 10.09 -7.11
CA TYR A 618 -7.69 11.23 -6.69
C TYR A 618 -9.16 10.84 -6.53
N PRO A 619 -9.91 11.51 -5.59
CA PRO A 619 -11.33 11.28 -5.42
C PRO A 619 -12.16 11.45 -6.71
N GLY A 620 -13.23 10.65 -6.82
CA GLY A 620 -14.20 10.73 -7.93
C GLY A 620 -13.90 9.82 -9.11
N ARG A 621 -14.93 9.19 -9.67
CA ARG A 621 -14.79 8.17 -10.74
C ARG A 621 -14.35 8.71 -12.10
N ARG A 622 -14.67 9.96 -12.41
CA ARG A 622 -14.46 10.57 -13.75
C ARG A 622 -13.66 11.87 -13.71
N GLY A 623 -13.06 12.19 -12.59
CA GLY A 623 -12.40 13.44 -12.28
C GLY A 623 -12.88 14.01 -10.96
N TRP A 624 -12.30 15.10 -10.54
CA TRP A 624 -12.68 15.77 -9.30
C TRP A 624 -14.13 16.23 -9.31
N LYS A 625 -14.78 16.14 -8.16
CA LYS A 625 -16.15 16.63 -7.97
C LYS A 625 -16.23 18.17 -8.06
N ILE A 626 -15.25 18.83 -7.47
CA ILE A 626 -15.06 20.28 -7.48
C ILE A 626 -13.62 20.56 -7.88
N VAL A 627 -13.44 21.43 -8.86
CA VAL A 627 -12.15 21.96 -9.27
C VAL A 627 -12.04 23.39 -8.76
N LEU A 628 -11.07 23.69 -7.89
CA LEU A 628 -10.83 25.07 -7.47
C LEU A 628 -10.25 25.85 -8.66
N ASP A 629 -11.08 26.56 -9.40
CA ASP A 629 -10.65 27.34 -10.57
C ASP A 629 -11.26 28.75 -10.62
N GLY A 630 -12.10 29.10 -9.64
CA GLY A 630 -12.78 30.38 -9.55
C GLY A 630 -13.91 30.55 -10.56
N LYS A 631 -14.35 29.50 -11.29
CA LYS A 631 -15.43 29.54 -12.28
C LYS A 631 -16.77 29.09 -11.70
N GLY A 632 -16.74 28.09 -10.80
CA GLY A 632 -17.90 27.63 -10.05
C GLY A 632 -18.95 26.89 -10.87
N GLU A 633 -18.65 26.41 -12.08
CA GLU A 633 -19.58 25.68 -12.96
C GLU A 633 -19.94 24.30 -12.40
N ASP A 634 -19.00 23.63 -11.78
CA ASP A 634 -19.12 22.32 -11.15
C ASP A 634 -20.01 22.33 -9.88
N TRP A 635 -20.28 23.50 -9.31
CA TRP A 635 -21.20 23.70 -8.21
C TRP A 635 -22.68 23.76 -8.61
N ALA A 636 -23.02 23.66 -9.89
CA ALA A 636 -24.40 23.83 -10.38
C ALA A 636 -25.39 22.85 -9.72
N SER A 637 -24.95 21.63 -9.37
CA SER A 637 -25.79 20.63 -8.70
C SER A 637 -25.84 20.79 -7.18
N VAL A 638 -25.00 21.62 -6.57
CA VAL A 638 -24.88 21.78 -5.12
C VAL A 638 -25.85 22.86 -4.64
N LYS A 639 -26.85 22.44 -3.87
CA LYS A 639 -27.83 23.39 -3.29
C LYS A 639 -27.17 24.25 -2.20
N PRO A 640 -27.50 25.55 -2.15
CA PRO A 640 -27.05 26.40 -1.06
C PRO A 640 -27.54 25.92 0.31
N LEU A 641 -26.66 25.96 1.30
CA LEU A 641 -27.00 25.75 2.70
C LEU A 641 -27.65 26.99 3.32
N TYR A 642 -27.19 28.18 2.88
CA TYR A 642 -27.74 29.49 3.21
C TYR A 642 -27.97 30.32 1.95
N ILE A 643 -29.03 31.14 1.93
CA ILE A 643 -29.40 32.04 0.83
C ILE A 643 -29.81 33.39 1.41
N ASP A 644 -29.27 34.44 0.79
CA ASP A 644 -29.70 35.83 0.94
C ASP A 644 -29.95 36.46 -0.44
N ASP A 645 -31.10 36.15 -1.01
CA ASP A 645 -31.55 36.72 -2.29
C ASP A 645 -32.37 37.99 -2.12
N ALA A 646 -32.59 38.52 -0.88
CA ALA A 646 -33.33 39.73 -0.69
C ALA A 646 -32.57 40.93 -1.32
N ALA A 647 -33.14 41.49 -2.38
CA ALA A 647 -32.65 42.72 -2.90
C ALA A 647 -32.73 43.78 -1.78
N ARG A 648 -31.63 44.27 -1.33
CA ARG A 648 -31.57 45.41 -0.42
C ARG A 648 -31.91 46.66 -1.24
N GLU A 649 -33.18 46.94 -1.43
CA GLU A 649 -33.66 48.21 -2.00
C GLU A 649 -33.07 49.35 -1.14
N GLY A 650 -32.14 50.12 -1.74
CA GLY A 650 -31.59 51.34 -1.15
C GLY A 650 -30.15 51.26 -0.62
N GLU A 651 -29.50 50.10 -0.46
CA GLU A 651 -28.08 50.06 -0.19
C GLU A 651 -27.32 50.16 -1.51
N LYS A 652 -27.01 51.39 -1.92
CA LYS A 652 -25.99 51.68 -2.97
C LYS A 652 -24.72 50.89 -2.53
N THR A 653 -24.25 50.01 -3.42
CA THR A 653 -22.94 49.34 -3.30
C THR A 653 -21.96 50.24 -2.57
N THR A 654 -21.76 49.94 -1.29
CA THR A 654 -20.90 50.74 -0.43
C THR A 654 -19.49 50.60 -0.95
N LYS A 655 -18.88 51.71 -1.26
CA LYS A 655 -17.46 51.96 -1.58
C LYS A 655 -16.68 50.79 -2.20
N ARG A 656 -15.96 51.08 -3.26
CA ARG A 656 -15.00 50.17 -3.94
C ARG A 656 -14.35 49.19 -2.96
N GLY A 657 -14.62 47.84 -3.17
CA GLY A 657 -13.84 46.79 -2.55
C GLY A 657 -14.65 45.77 -1.72
N PHE A 658 -15.60 46.21 -0.87
CA PHE A 658 -16.37 45.27 -0.02
C PHE A 658 -17.48 44.55 -0.81
N ARG A 659 -17.63 43.20 -0.56
CA ARG A 659 -18.64 42.34 -1.17
C ARG A 659 -19.55 41.75 -0.09
N HIS A 660 -20.86 41.92 -0.26
CA HIS A 660 -21.82 41.26 0.62
C HIS A 660 -21.92 39.78 0.33
N LEU A 661 -22.07 38.96 1.41
CA LEU A 661 -22.27 37.53 1.33
C LEU A 661 -23.73 37.24 0.90
N ARG A 662 -23.90 36.45 -0.17
CA ARG A 662 -25.20 36.12 -0.75
C ARG A 662 -25.64 34.69 -0.53
N ARG A 663 -24.74 33.72 -0.79
CA ARG A 663 -25.06 32.31 -0.64
C ARG A 663 -23.85 31.58 -0.08
N PHE A 664 -24.13 30.48 0.58
CA PHE A 664 -23.11 29.56 1.05
C PHE A 664 -23.46 28.15 0.64
N ARG A 665 -22.54 27.43 0.01
CA ARG A 665 -22.67 26.05 -0.41
C ARG A 665 -21.58 25.19 0.22
N VAL A 666 -21.94 23.93 0.50
CA VAL A 666 -21.03 22.92 1.05
C VAL A 666 -21.22 21.61 0.31
N THR A 667 -20.14 20.94 -0.03
CA THR A 667 -20.13 19.56 -0.52
C THR A 667 -18.82 18.87 -0.07
N SER A 668 -18.64 17.59 -0.37
CA SER A 668 -17.44 16.84 0.00
C SER A 668 -17.20 15.69 -0.96
N ASP A 669 -16.00 15.13 -0.89
CA ASP A 669 -15.58 13.86 -1.49
C ASP A 669 -14.74 13.03 -0.49
N GLU A 670 -14.00 12.06 -0.97
CA GLU A 670 -13.19 11.15 -0.16
C GLU A 670 -11.95 11.81 0.47
N ALA A 671 -11.59 13.07 0.10
CA ALA A 671 -10.42 13.78 0.62
C ALA A 671 -10.74 15.12 1.30
N TYR A 672 -11.80 15.82 0.83
CA TYR A 672 -12.01 17.21 1.21
C TYR A 672 -13.47 17.54 1.52
N VAL A 673 -13.64 18.57 2.35
CA VAL A 673 -14.86 19.39 2.45
C VAL A 673 -14.65 20.63 1.61
N TYR A 674 -15.58 20.90 0.69
CA TYR A 674 -15.58 22.07 -0.20
C TYR A 674 -16.61 23.07 0.25
N LEU A 675 -16.19 24.35 0.30
CA LEU A 675 -17.03 25.48 0.66
C LEU A 675 -17.06 26.47 -0.51
N ARG A 676 -18.21 27.05 -0.78
CA ARG A 676 -18.34 28.15 -1.72
C ARG A 676 -19.12 29.27 -1.10
N LEU A 677 -18.54 30.48 -1.13
CA LEU A 677 -19.17 31.73 -0.76
C LEU A 677 -19.50 32.49 -2.05
N ASP A 678 -20.79 32.72 -2.34
CA ASP A 678 -21.22 33.64 -3.41
C ASP A 678 -21.35 35.01 -2.82
N LEU A 679 -20.74 36.00 -3.49
CA LEU A 679 -20.64 37.38 -3.07
C LEU A 679 -21.34 38.31 -4.08
N ASP A 680 -21.52 39.60 -3.74
CA ASP A 680 -21.96 40.60 -4.70
C ASP A 680 -20.94 40.77 -5.81
N ALA A 681 -21.42 40.87 -7.05
CA ALA A 681 -20.56 41.14 -8.19
C ALA A 681 -19.93 42.55 -8.11
N GLY A 682 -18.72 42.66 -8.63
CA GLY A 682 -18.01 43.93 -8.71
C GLY A 682 -16.73 43.85 -9.50
N PRO A 683 -15.96 44.91 -9.68
CA PRO A 683 -14.72 44.90 -10.44
C PRO A 683 -13.58 44.24 -9.64
N GLY A 684 -13.10 43.07 -10.10
CA GLY A 684 -11.93 42.38 -9.53
C GLY A 684 -12.17 41.74 -8.16
N ALA A 685 -11.10 41.21 -7.57
CA ALA A 685 -11.13 40.58 -6.26
C ALA A 685 -11.61 41.55 -5.14
N PRO A 686 -12.12 41.01 -3.97
CA PRO A 686 -12.35 41.83 -2.80
C PRO A 686 -11.10 42.58 -2.35
N ASP A 687 -11.28 43.79 -1.84
CA ASP A 687 -10.16 44.49 -1.19
C ASP A 687 -9.88 43.87 0.17
N TRP A 688 -8.88 43.01 0.23
CA TRP A 688 -8.51 42.28 1.43
C TRP A 688 -7.93 43.17 2.54
N SER A 689 -7.67 44.44 2.29
CA SER A 689 -7.26 45.38 3.31
C SER A 689 -8.42 45.85 4.20
N ASP A 690 -9.66 45.79 3.67
CA ASP A 690 -10.87 46.20 4.36
C ASP A 690 -11.97 45.11 4.42
N SER A 691 -11.75 43.94 3.84
CA SER A 691 -12.74 42.89 3.75
C SER A 691 -12.18 41.55 4.27
N GLN A 692 -12.97 40.84 5.07
CA GLN A 692 -12.69 39.44 5.51
C GLN A 692 -13.98 38.64 5.55
N TYR A 693 -13.86 37.32 5.32
CA TYR A 693 -14.97 36.38 5.47
C TYR A 693 -14.54 35.26 6.44
N TRP A 694 -15.32 35.13 7.51
CA TRP A 694 -15.04 34.13 8.56
C TRP A 694 -16.06 33.02 8.55
N VAL A 695 -15.63 31.76 8.67
CA VAL A 695 -16.48 30.57 8.74
C VAL A 695 -16.15 29.79 10.01
N GLY A 696 -17.03 29.89 11.01
CA GLY A 696 -16.98 29.06 12.20
C GLY A 696 -17.62 27.70 11.92
N ILE A 697 -17.04 26.62 12.39
CA ILE A 697 -17.44 25.25 12.08
C ILE A 697 -17.65 24.47 13.38
N ASP A 698 -18.86 23.95 13.57
CA ASP A 698 -19.23 22.90 14.53
C ASP A 698 -19.12 21.56 13.81
N THR A 699 -18.25 20.68 14.29
CA THR A 699 -17.93 19.40 13.63
C THR A 699 -18.72 18.21 14.20
N TYR A 700 -19.35 18.33 15.40
CA TYR A 700 -20.05 17.16 15.95
C TYR A 700 -21.14 17.44 17.00
N ASP A 701 -20.94 18.34 17.95
CA ASP A 701 -21.87 18.63 19.03
C ASP A 701 -21.98 20.14 19.27
N PRO A 702 -23.11 20.77 18.92
CA PRO A 702 -23.28 22.21 19.04
C PRO A 702 -23.19 22.75 20.47
N LYS A 703 -23.16 21.90 21.50
CA LYS A 703 -22.93 22.28 22.91
C LYS A 703 -21.45 22.32 23.28
N ARG A 704 -20.58 21.89 22.37
CA ARG A 704 -19.14 21.82 22.55
C ARG A 704 -18.46 22.89 21.70
N GLY A 705 -17.13 22.99 21.77
CA GLY A 705 -16.37 24.03 21.09
C GLY A 705 -16.56 25.42 21.72
N ASP A 706 -16.11 26.47 21.05
CA ASP A 706 -16.23 27.85 21.51
C ASP A 706 -17.47 28.55 20.96
N HIS A 707 -18.28 29.12 21.82
CA HIS A 707 -19.51 29.83 21.48
C HIS A 707 -19.27 31.32 21.13
N ARG A 708 -18.02 31.74 20.94
CA ARG A 708 -17.66 33.12 20.67
C ARG A 708 -16.59 33.20 19.59
N PHE A 709 -16.80 34.11 18.65
CA PHE A 709 -15.76 34.46 17.70
C PHE A 709 -14.63 35.22 18.38
N PRO A 710 -13.36 35.07 17.96
CA PRO A 710 -12.23 35.78 18.56
C PRO A 710 -12.31 37.29 18.30
N PRO A 711 -11.60 38.12 19.10
CA PRO A 711 -11.40 39.53 18.76
C PRO A 711 -10.86 39.70 17.33
N PRO A 712 -11.20 40.80 16.64
CA PRO A 712 -11.83 42.02 17.16
C PRO A 712 -13.37 42.02 17.15
N VAL A 713 -14.02 40.93 16.77
CA VAL A 713 -15.48 40.88 16.71
C VAL A 713 -16.08 40.34 18.02
N ASN A 714 -17.28 40.87 18.37
CA ASN A 714 -17.98 40.46 19.58
C ASN A 714 -19.28 39.73 19.19
N VAL A 715 -19.15 38.56 18.60
CA VAL A 715 -20.27 37.73 18.15
C VAL A 715 -20.29 36.42 18.92
N THR A 716 -21.46 36.08 19.46
CA THR A 716 -21.72 34.75 20.07
C THR A 716 -22.58 33.91 19.15
N THR A 717 -22.45 32.58 19.27
CA THR A 717 -23.21 31.59 18.51
C THR A 717 -23.79 30.52 19.42
N PRO A 718 -25.02 30.00 19.19
CA PRO A 718 -25.58 28.90 19.95
C PRO A 718 -24.95 27.54 19.60
N ALA A 719 -24.29 27.43 18.41
CA ALA A 719 -23.51 26.28 18.04
C ALA A 719 -22.04 26.55 18.37
N GLY A 720 -21.42 25.72 19.22
CA GLY A 720 -19.99 25.84 19.52
C GLY A 720 -19.16 25.48 18.29
N MET A 721 -17.99 26.08 18.18
CA MET A 721 -17.12 25.94 17.00
C MET A 721 -15.79 25.30 17.43
N GLU A 722 -15.43 24.21 16.77
CA GLU A 722 -14.10 23.60 16.91
C GLU A 722 -13.07 24.29 16.02
N PHE A 723 -13.51 24.79 14.85
CA PHE A 723 -12.63 25.41 13.85
C PHE A 723 -13.17 26.75 13.38
N LEU A 724 -12.24 27.61 12.96
CA LEU A 724 -12.54 28.91 12.38
C LEU A 724 -11.67 29.14 11.15
N ILE A 725 -12.28 29.26 9.99
CA ILE A 725 -11.61 29.72 8.75
C ILE A 725 -11.72 31.25 8.70
N GLN A 726 -10.59 31.90 8.45
CA GLN A 726 -10.49 33.34 8.21
C GLN A 726 -9.98 33.55 6.78
N LEU A 727 -10.85 33.96 5.85
CA LEU A 727 -10.46 34.37 4.51
C LEU A 727 -10.13 35.83 4.52
N ALA A 728 -8.86 36.17 4.34
CA ALA A 728 -8.28 37.49 4.47
C ALA A 728 -7.16 37.73 3.41
N GLY A 729 -7.38 37.26 2.19
CA GLY A 729 -6.39 37.28 1.12
C GLY A 729 -5.14 36.46 1.46
N PRO A 730 -3.93 37.02 1.33
CA PRO A 730 -2.68 36.30 1.65
C PRO A 730 -2.54 35.87 3.11
N LYS A 731 -3.40 36.36 4.00
CA LYS A 731 -3.43 36.01 5.43
C LYS A 731 -4.55 35.00 5.74
N SER A 732 -5.13 34.40 4.73
CA SER A 732 -6.16 33.36 4.90
C SER A 732 -5.60 32.17 5.67
N ARG A 733 -6.37 31.70 6.67
CA ARG A 733 -5.94 30.63 7.56
C ARG A 733 -7.12 29.87 8.17
N ILE A 734 -6.85 28.67 8.67
CA ILE A 734 -7.75 27.93 9.54
C ILE A 734 -7.17 27.91 10.95
N LEU A 735 -8.02 28.11 11.95
CA LEU A 735 -7.66 28.10 13.36
C LEU A 735 -8.44 26.98 14.07
N VAL A 736 -7.88 26.43 15.11
CA VAL A 736 -8.52 25.43 15.97
C VAL A 736 -8.85 26.04 17.33
N ASN A 737 -10.02 25.72 17.87
CA ASN A 737 -10.31 26.02 19.27
C ASN A 737 -9.33 25.22 20.14
N ARG A 738 -8.61 25.87 21.04
CA ARG A 738 -7.48 25.29 21.80
C ARG A 738 -7.71 23.88 22.35
N PRO A 739 -8.91 23.53 22.83
CA PRO A 739 -9.24 22.19 23.28
C PRO A 739 -9.10 21.08 22.25
N TYR A 740 -9.29 21.42 21.02
CA TYR A 740 -9.30 20.49 19.90
C TYR A 740 -7.97 20.48 19.14
N ASP A 741 -6.96 21.21 19.64
CA ASP A 741 -5.61 21.12 19.11
C ASP A 741 -4.95 19.80 19.54
N LEU A 742 -4.84 18.87 18.61
CA LEU A 742 -4.33 17.52 18.85
C LEU A 742 -2.81 17.47 19.01
N PHE A 743 -2.09 18.42 18.40
CA PHE A 743 -0.65 18.29 18.24
C PHE A 743 0.14 18.92 19.37
N THR A 744 -0.26 20.09 19.85
CA THR A 744 0.40 20.73 21.02
C THR A 744 -0.03 20.09 22.34
N ASN A 745 -1.23 19.52 22.42
CA ASN A 745 -1.72 18.81 23.60
C ASN A 745 -1.06 17.45 23.83
N ARG A 746 -0.50 16.82 22.80
CA ARG A 746 0.21 15.54 22.91
C ARG A 746 1.40 15.60 23.87
N ASN A 747 2.07 16.75 23.99
CA ASN A 747 3.29 16.94 24.76
C ASN A 747 3.15 17.88 26.00
N ARG A 748 1.98 18.49 26.24
CA ARG A 748 1.82 19.54 27.22
C ARG A 748 0.52 19.46 28.01
N ARG A 749 0.47 18.70 29.10
CA ARG A 749 -0.57 18.66 30.14
C ARG A 749 -1.95 18.13 29.66
N PRO A 750 -2.63 17.34 30.51
CA PRO A 750 -3.99 16.90 30.21
C PRO A 750 -4.89 18.14 30.05
N TYR A 751 -5.59 18.14 28.91
CA TYR A 751 -6.57 19.13 28.55
C TYR A 751 -7.75 19.10 29.55
N ARG A 752 -8.16 20.23 30.03
CA ARG A 752 -9.47 20.40 30.65
C ARG A 752 -10.35 21.15 29.67
N SER A 753 -11.45 20.50 29.25
CA SER A 753 -12.56 21.17 28.60
C SER A 753 -12.92 22.42 29.43
N VAL A 754 -12.52 23.59 28.94
CA VAL A 754 -13.12 24.84 29.43
C VAL A 754 -14.33 25.00 28.57
N GLU A 755 -15.53 25.02 29.14
CA GLU A 755 -16.70 25.54 28.45
C GLU A 755 -16.34 26.95 27.97
N GLY A 756 -15.85 26.98 26.71
CA GLY A 756 -15.19 28.14 26.17
C GLY A 756 -16.22 29.18 25.76
N GLN A 757 -16.11 30.35 26.28
CA GLN A 757 -16.83 31.54 25.81
C GLN A 757 -15.84 32.69 25.57
N ARG A 758 -14.58 32.38 25.22
CA ARG A 758 -13.49 33.34 25.16
C ARG A 758 -13.01 33.69 23.75
N GLY A 759 -13.46 32.91 22.72
CA GLY A 759 -12.92 33.02 21.37
C GLY A 759 -11.45 32.58 21.31
N ASP A 760 -11.10 31.52 22.07
CA ASP A 760 -9.71 31.03 22.17
C ASP A 760 -9.35 30.08 21.01
N PHE A 761 -9.13 30.68 19.86
CA PHE A 761 -8.69 30.00 18.63
C PHE A 761 -7.20 30.25 18.41
N ILE A 762 -6.46 29.20 18.14
CA ILE A 762 -5.01 29.20 17.94
C ILE A 762 -4.63 28.62 16.59
N GLU A 763 -3.41 28.86 16.14
CA GLU A 763 -2.85 28.19 14.97
C GLU A 763 -2.62 26.70 15.26
N ILE A 764 -2.76 25.88 14.21
CA ILE A 764 -2.51 24.45 14.25
C ILE A 764 -1.01 24.24 14.04
N GLU A 765 -0.24 24.14 15.12
CA GLU A 765 1.18 23.87 15.09
C GLU A 765 1.47 22.39 15.19
N VAL A 766 2.44 21.91 14.41
CA VAL A 766 2.86 20.51 14.37
C VAL A 766 4.37 20.44 14.59
N PHE A 767 4.81 19.58 15.50
CA PHE A 767 6.21 19.25 15.68
C PHE A 767 6.59 18.00 14.92
N THR A 768 7.60 18.11 14.06
CA THR A 768 8.05 17.02 13.19
C THR A 768 9.11 16.13 13.82
N ASN A 769 9.70 16.58 14.93
CA ASN A 769 10.62 15.78 15.73
C ASN A 769 10.58 16.22 17.21
N ARG A 770 11.26 15.46 18.09
CA ARG A 770 11.54 15.86 19.47
C ARG A 770 12.86 16.65 19.59
N ASP A 771 13.08 17.27 20.72
CA ASP A 771 14.43 17.76 21.08
C ASP A 771 15.38 16.58 21.32
N ARG A 772 16.65 16.77 20.97
CA ARG A 772 17.69 15.74 21.12
C ARG A 772 19.06 16.34 21.45
N TYR A 773 19.97 15.48 21.91
CA TYR A 773 21.37 15.82 22.09
C TYR A 773 22.24 14.93 21.16
N GLY A 774 23.18 15.57 20.47
CA GLY A 774 24.24 14.85 19.78
C GLY A 774 25.26 14.22 20.75
N ARG A 775 26.11 13.33 20.27
CA ARG A 775 27.16 12.65 21.05
C ARG A 775 28.11 13.61 21.76
N ASP A 776 28.37 14.77 21.17
CA ASP A 776 29.20 15.86 21.73
C ASP A 776 28.46 16.72 22.76
N GLY A 777 27.17 16.45 23.01
CA GLY A 777 26.33 17.22 23.92
C GLY A 777 25.70 18.49 23.30
N THR A 778 25.81 18.67 21.97
CA THR A 778 25.07 19.72 21.24
C THR A 778 23.57 19.51 21.36
N TYR A 779 22.86 20.57 21.73
CA TYR A 779 21.39 20.52 21.84
C TYR A 779 20.71 20.94 20.53
N PHE A 780 19.79 20.14 20.06
CA PHE A 780 18.92 20.39 18.90
C PHE A 780 17.47 20.55 19.41
N PRO A 781 16.85 21.74 19.24
CA PRO A 781 15.48 21.97 19.65
C PRO A 781 14.51 21.22 18.74
N PRO A 782 13.25 20.97 19.20
CA PRO A 782 12.23 20.39 18.36
C PRO A 782 11.92 21.33 17.19
N GLN A 783 11.69 20.76 16.03
CA GLN A 783 11.30 21.49 14.82
C GLN A 783 9.81 21.32 14.57
N GLY A 784 9.19 22.37 14.04
CA GLY A 784 7.77 22.35 13.73
C GLY A 784 7.37 23.43 12.72
N TYR A 785 6.13 23.35 12.28
CA TYR A 785 5.54 24.30 11.34
C TYR A 785 4.05 24.48 11.60
N SER A 786 3.47 25.59 11.06
CA SER A 786 2.03 25.84 11.16
C SER A 786 1.30 25.22 9.97
N ARG A 787 0.25 24.44 10.23
CA ARG A 787 -0.72 23.93 9.23
C ARG A 787 -1.85 24.92 8.95
N SER A 788 -1.93 26.03 9.71
CA SER A 788 -3.01 27.00 9.61
C SER A 788 -3.06 27.79 8.31
N PRO A 789 -1.95 28.23 7.70
CA PRO A 789 -2.04 29.02 6.45
C PRO A 789 -2.77 28.25 5.36
N LEU A 790 -3.68 28.93 4.65
CA LEU A 790 -4.40 28.40 3.48
C LEU A 790 -3.73 28.91 2.20
N ARG A 791 -3.32 28.00 1.34
CA ARG A 791 -2.65 28.30 0.06
C ARG A 791 -3.68 28.79 -0.97
N ARG A 792 -3.44 30.00 -1.53
CA ARG A 792 -4.20 30.47 -2.67
C ARG A 792 -3.67 29.84 -3.95
N GLY A 793 -4.54 29.35 -4.82
CA GLY A 793 -4.14 28.79 -6.10
C GLY A 793 -5.30 28.14 -6.84
N SER A 794 -5.04 27.67 -8.04
CA SER A 794 -5.99 26.99 -8.92
C SER A 794 -5.60 25.53 -9.14
N LEU A 795 -6.59 24.66 -9.29
CA LEU A 795 -6.40 23.27 -9.73
C LEU A 795 -6.50 23.13 -11.27
N ASP A 796 -6.80 24.20 -12.00
CA ASP A 796 -6.79 24.22 -13.46
C ASP A 796 -5.33 24.33 -13.95
N PRO A 797 -4.77 23.29 -14.62
CA PRO A 797 -3.39 23.34 -15.11
C PRO A 797 -3.10 24.45 -16.11
N ALA A 798 -4.14 25.03 -16.72
CA ALA A 798 -4.00 26.18 -17.62
C ALA A 798 -3.91 27.53 -16.89
N SER A 799 -4.15 27.54 -15.58
CA SER A 799 -4.07 28.76 -14.77
C SER A 799 -2.63 29.15 -14.47
N ALA A 800 -2.35 30.44 -14.45
CA ALA A 800 -1.06 30.97 -13.97
C ALA A 800 -0.87 30.74 -12.46
N ASP A 801 -1.97 30.59 -11.72
CA ASP A 801 -1.99 30.30 -10.29
C ASP A 801 -2.07 28.77 -9.99
N TYR A 802 -1.69 27.92 -10.96
CA TYR A 802 -1.77 26.46 -10.79
C TYR A 802 -0.96 25.97 -9.59
N ASP A 803 -1.64 25.30 -8.65
CA ASP A 803 -1.01 24.66 -7.50
C ASP A 803 -1.87 23.47 -7.03
N THR A 804 -1.33 22.26 -7.09
CA THR A 804 -2.05 21.04 -6.67
C THR A 804 -2.35 21.00 -5.18
N LEU A 805 -1.71 21.86 -4.37
CA LEU A 805 -1.97 22.03 -2.94
C LEU A 805 -2.85 23.26 -2.62
N ALA A 806 -3.45 23.92 -3.64
CA ALA A 806 -4.32 25.06 -3.40
C ALA A 806 -5.46 24.72 -2.42
N ASP A 807 -5.68 25.56 -1.41
CA ASP A 807 -6.78 25.44 -0.45
C ASP A 807 -7.95 26.37 -0.81
N TRP A 808 -7.70 27.49 -1.52
CA TRP A 808 -8.75 28.42 -1.87
C TRP A 808 -8.39 29.29 -3.09
N ILE A 809 -9.44 29.82 -3.74
CA ILE A 809 -9.33 30.78 -4.83
C ILE A 809 -10.58 31.68 -4.87
N GLU A 810 -10.42 32.95 -5.27
CA GLU A 810 -11.52 33.80 -5.66
C GLU A 810 -11.69 33.87 -7.19
N SER A 811 -12.91 34.12 -7.65
CA SER A 811 -13.15 34.38 -9.06
C SER A 811 -12.47 35.68 -9.53
N PRO A 812 -12.13 35.82 -10.79
CA PRO A 812 -11.61 37.10 -11.36
C PRO A 812 -12.54 38.32 -11.16
N ALA A 813 -13.86 38.06 -11.08
CA ALA A 813 -14.85 39.11 -10.79
C ALA A 813 -15.04 39.36 -9.29
N GLY A 814 -14.46 38.55 -8.42
CA GLY A 814 -14.62 38.61 -6.97
C GLY A 814 -16.02 38.31 -6.44
N ASP A 815 -16.86 37.66 -7.25
CA ASP A 815 -18.24 37.33 -6.94
C ASP A 815 -18.43 35.94 -6.32
N LEU A 816 -17.35 35.14 -6.24
CA LEU A 816 -17.30 33.89 -5.50
C LEU A 816 -15.93 33.63 -4.91
N ILE A 817 -15.92 32.83 -3.84
CA ILE A 817 -14.71 32.25 -3.24
C ILE A 817 -14.95 30.76 -3.09
N GLU A 818 -14.03 29.95 -3.58
CA GLU A 818 -14.00 28.50 -3.42
C GLU A 818 -12.92 28.13 -2.42
N VAL A 819 -13.24 27.19 -1.53
CA VAL A 819 -12.33 26.68 -0.50
C VAL A 819 -12.45 25.17 -0.43
N ARG A 820 -11.32 24.47 -0.26
CA ARG A 820 -11.32 23.05 0.12
C ARG A 820 -10.50 22.83 1.37
N ILE A 821 -10.98 22.05 2.28
CA ILE A 821 -10.31 21.73 3.54
C ILE A 821 -10.17 20.22 3.66
N PRO A 822 -8.96 19.66 3.83
CA PRO A 822 -8.77 18.25 4.08
C PRO A 822 -9.56 17.79 5.32
N TRP A 823 -10.16 16.61 5.27
CA TRP A 823 -10.91 16.07 6.40
C TRP A 823 -10.09 16.02 7.69
N GLY A 824 -8.83 15.58 7.61
CA GLY A 824 -7.94 15.52 8.77
C GLY A 824 -7.66 16.88 9.42
N LEU A 825 -7.74 17.98 8.67
CA LEU A 825 -7.56 19.34 9.20
C LEU A 825 -8.76 19.81 10.04
N LEU A 826 -9.91 19.13 9.92
CA LEU A 826 -11.12 19.33 10.72
C LEU A 826 -11.27 18.24 11.81
N ASN A 827 -10.18 17.55 12.17
CA ASN A 827 -10.17 16.44 13.14
C ASN A 827 -11.15 15.30 12.80
N VAL A 828 -11.49 15.13 11.51
CA VAL A 828 -12.19 13.94 11.02
C VAL A 828 -11.18 12.83 10.90
N THR A 829 -11.44 11.71 11.58
CA THR A 829 -10.55 10.55 11.63
C THR A 829 -10.91 9.49 10.58
N ASP A 830 -12.17 9.46 10.19
CA ASP A 830 -12.69 8.65 9.09
C ASP A 830 -13.98 9.27 8.52
N PRO A 831 -13.90 9.93 7.37
CA PRO A 831 -15.08 10.50 6.73
C PRO A 831 -16.04 9.43 6.20
N SER A 832 -15.56 8.24 5.87
CA SER A 832 -16.39 7.18 5.31
C SER A 832 -17.43 6.64 6.30
N SER A 833 -17.14 6.69 7.62
CA SER A 833 -18.07 6.30 8.70
C SER A 833 -18.42 7.45 9.64
N HIS A 834 -18.09 8.70 9.26
CA HIS A 834 -18.41 9.92 10.03
C HIS A 834 -17.74 10.00 11.41
N GLN A 835 -16.50 9.50 11.54
CA GLN A 835 -15.77 9.57 12.82
C GLN A 835 -15.01 10.87 12.94
N VAL A 836 -15.10 11.49 14.13
CA VAL A 836 -14.37 12.71 14.48
C VAL A 836 -13.74 12.60 15.87
N VAL A 837 -12.66 13.35 16.08
CA VAL A 837 -12.07 13.51 17.42
C VAL A 837 -12.95 14.41 18.28
N HIS A 838 -12.99 14.15 19.56
CA HIS A 838 -13.70 14.99 20.53
C HIS A 838 -12.77 15.45 21.70
N GLU A 839 -13.25 16.31 22.58
CA GLU A 839 -12.47 16.98 23.63
C GLU A 839 -11.83 16.04 24.66
N ASP A 840 -12.30 14.79 24.78
CA ASP A 840 -11.76 13.83 25.74
C ASP A 840 -10.55 13.03 25.18
N ALA A 841 -10.25 13.16 23.88
CA ALA A 841 -9.15 12.47 23.22
C ALA A 841 -7.80 12.57 23.95
N PRO A 842 -7.38 13.73 24.48
CA PRO A 842 -6.09 13.86 25.17
C PRO A 842 -5.99 13.08 26.49
N ARG A 843 -7.13 12.69 27.10
CA ARG A 843 -7.15 12.01 28.41
C ARG A 843 -7.01 10.51 28.33
N THR A 844 -7.32 9.90 27.20
CA THR A 844 -7.41 8.45 27.06
C THR A 844 -6.12 7.81 26.58
N GLY A 845 -5.11 8.59 26.22
CA GLY A 845 -3.88 8.11 25.58
C GLY A 845 -4.07 7.54 24.17
N LEU A 846 -5.32 7.33 23.78
CA LEU A 846 -5.76 6.94 22.44
C LEU A 846 -6.71 8.01 21.92
N VAL A 847 -6.77 8.19 20.62
CA VAL A 847 -7.72 9.09 19.99
C VAL A 847 -9.12 8.50 20.16
N ALA A 848 -9.87 9.05 21.12
CA ALA A 848 -11.28 8.71 21.26
C ALA A 848 -12.06 9.38 20.13
N THR A 849 -12.82 8.61 19.37
CA THR A 849 -13.65 9.11 18.28
C THR A 849 -15.12 9.09 18.63
N ARG A 850 -15.87 9.95 17.97
CA ARG A 850 -17.33 9.96 18.00
C ARG A 850 -17.89 10.08 16.59
N ARG A 851 -19.05 9.49 16.40
CA ARG A 851 -19.79 9.66 15.15
C ARG A 851 -20.47 11.03 15.15
N THR A 852 -20.22 11.81 14.11
CA THR A 852 -20.92 13.07 13.85
C THR A 852 -22.19 12.84 13.02
N GLU A 853 -23.20 13.71 13.21
CA GLU A 853 -24.38 13.79 12.34
C GLU A 853 -24.15 14.72 11.14
N GLY A 854 -23.01 15.43 11.12
CA GLY A 854 -22.68 16.41 10.11
C GLY A 854 -22.21 17.73 10.73
N PHE A 855 -21.88 18.69 9.89
CA PHE A 855 -21.31 19.98 10.29
C PHE A 855 -22.34 21.11 10.26
N ARG A 856 -22.17 22.09 11.16
CA ARG A 856 -22.90 23.36 11.11
C ARG A 856 -21.93 24.51 10.93
N PHE A 857 -22.40 25.56 10.30
CA PHE A 857 -21.56 26.69 9.93
C PHE A 857 -22.17 27.99 10.39
N HIS A 858 -21.33 28.89 10.94
CA HIS A 858 -21.66 30.26 11.23
C HIS A 858 -20.72 31.20 10.45
N LEU A 859 -21.28 31.97 9.50
CA LEU A 859 -20.49 32.84 8.65
C LEU A 859 -20.65 34.30 9.07
N LEU A 860 -19.55 35.05 8.93
CA LEU A 860 -19.49 36.48 9.12
C LEU A 860 -18.77 37.13 7.93
N SER A 861 -19.29 38.19 7.38
CA SER A 861 -18.50 39.13 6.57
C SER A 861 -18.13 40.33 7.42
N LEU A 862 -16.86 40.73 7.32
CA LEU A 862 -16.28 41.80 8.13
C LEU A 862 -15.77 42.93 7.23
N GLN A 863 -16.10 44.16 7.60
CA GLN A 863 -15.56 45.36 6.98
C GLN A 863 -14.64 46.09 7.95
N GLY A 864 -13.41 46.39 7.49
CA GLY A 864 -12.40 47.15 8.21
C GLY A 864 -12.52 48.65 7.92
N LYS A 865 -12.32 49.48 8.95
CA LYS A 865 -12.21 50.92 8.81
C LYS A 865 -11.32 51.48 9.90
N GLY A 866 -10.19 52.09 9.50
CA GLY A 866 -9.28 52.74 10.47
C GLY A 866 -8.75 51.82 11.57
N GLY A 867 -8.54 50.51 11.24
CA GLY A 867 -8.06 49.50 12.19
C GLY A 867 -9.15 48.81 13.02
N ALA A 868 -10.40 49.26 12.94
CA ALA A 868 -11.55 48.62 13.56
C ALA A 868 -12.31 47.75 12.56
N TRP A 869 -12.79 46.59 13.00
CA TRP A 869 -13.58 45.66 12.20
C TRP A 869 -15.04 45.61 12.64
N SER A 870 -15.98 45.64 11.74
CA SER A 870 -17.41 45.53 11.99
C SER A 870 -18.02 44.40 11.20
N VAL A 871 -18.97 43.68 11.81
CA VAL A 871 -19.73 42.64 11.14
C VAL A 871 -20.78 43.28 10.26
N VAL A 872 -20.78 42.97 8.96
CA VAL A 872 -21.73 43.47 7.99
C VAL A 872 -22.82 42.46 7.66
N ASP A 873 -22.41 41.24 7.29
CA ASP A 873 -23.35 40.13 7.04
C ASP A 873 -23.07 38.97 7.99
N ARG A 874 -24.09 38.17 8.19
CA ARG A 874 -23.98 36.91 8.94
C ARG A 874 -24.94 35.86 8.42
N PHE A 875 -24.54 34.61 8.53
CA PHE A 875 -25.43 33.45 8.36
C PHE A 875 -25.32 32.52 9.57
N PRO A 876 -26.44 32.20 10.30
CA PRO A 876 -27.82 32.73 10.10
C PRO A 876 -27.91 34.26 10.28
N ARG A 877 -28.94 34.86 9.70
CA ARG A 877 -29.09 36.34 9.63
C ARG A 877 -29.40 37.00 10.98
N GLU A 878 -30.06 36.29 11.88
CA GLU A 878 -30.49 36.82 13.16
C GLU A 878 -29.29 37.25 14.01
N ALA A 879 -29.40 38.36 14.72
CA ALA A 879 -28.35 38.80 15.62
C ALA A 879 -28.07 37.80 16.76
N ARG A 880 -29.10 37.03 17.15
CA ARG A 880 -29.05 35.94 18.13
C ARG A 880 -29.84 34.74 17.56
N PRO A 881 -29.28 34.02 16.61
CA PRO A 881 -29.98 32.91 15.96
C PRO A 881 -30.25 31.79 16.97
N PRO A 882 -31.47 31.17 16.95
CA PRO A 882 -31.66 29.92 17.67
C PRO A 882 -30.87 28.79 16.97
N LEU A 883 -30.55 27.71 17.69
CA LEU A 883 -29.80 26.57 17.12
C LEU A 883 -30.54 25.97 15.92
N SER A 884 -31.88 26.04 15.88
CA SER A 884 -32.70 25.57 14.73
C SER A 884 -32.45 26.33 13.42
N SER A 885 -31.84 27.51 13.46
CA SER A 885 -31.45 28.28 12.28
C SER A 885 -30.15 27.79 11.63
N PHE A 886 -29.48 26.81 12.22
CA PHE A 886 -28.25 26.24 11.69
C PHE A 886 -28.54 24.91 10.95
N PRO A 887 -28.64 24.91 9.62
CA PRO A 887 -28.78 23.68 8.87
C PRO A 887 -27.51 22.83 9.02
N THR A 888 -27.71 21.51 9.12
CA THR A 888 -26.61 20.56 9.22
C THR A 888 -26.24 20.07 7.83
N PHE A 889 -25.01 20.33 7.41
CA PHE A 889 -24.43 19.67 6.25
C PHE A 889 -24.16 18.21 6.58
N ARG A 890 -24.72 17.30 5.80
CA ARG A 890 -24.51 15.85 5.90
C ARG A 890 -23.95 15.31 4.61
N TRP A 891 -23.07 14.34 4.72
CA TRP A 891 -22.55 13.60 3.57
C TRP A 891 -22.87 12.12 3.69
N PRO A 892 -22.95 11.37 2.59
CA PRO A 892 -23.12 9.92 2.64
C PRO A 892 -21.85 9.26 3.16
N GLY A 893 -22.00 8.20 3.98
CA GLY A 893 -20.91 7.28 4.25
C GLY A 893 -20.67 6.36 3.05
N TRP A 894 -19.52 5.68 3.03
CA TRP A 894 -19.19 4.72 1.96
C TRP A 894 -18.37 3.54 2.47
N GLU A 895 -18.51 2.39 1.80
CA GLU A 895 -17.73 1.17 2.02
C GLU A 895 -16.75 0.89 0.85
N GLU A 896 -16.94 1.59 -0.27
CA GLU A 896 -16.05 1.56 -1.41
C GLU A 896 -15.78 3.01 -1.84
N PRO A 897 -14.51 3.46 -1.87
CA PRO A 897 -14.21 4.80 -2.32
C PRO A 897 -14.36 4.91 -3.84
N THR A 898 -14.66 6.12 -4.31
CA THR A 898 -14.59 6.43 -5.72
C THR A 898 -13.31 7.20 -6.02
N TYR A 899 -12.59 6.76 -7.05
CA TYR A 899 -11.33 7.38 -7.43
C TYR A 899 -11.06 7.29 -8.92
N HIS A 900 -10.10 8.10 -9.38
CA HIS A 900 -9.51 8.00 -10.71
C HIS A 900 -7.99 8.12 -10.61
N LEU A 901 -7.28 7.46 -11.53
CA LEU A 901 -5.84 7.51 -11.64
C LEU A 901 -5.43 8.56 -12.68
N ARG A 902 -4.46 9.39 -12.34
CA ARG A 902 -3.90 10.42 -13.24
C ARG A 902 -2.40 10.54 -12.99
N LEU A 903 -1.60 10.63 -14.06
CA LEU A 903 -0.19 11.01 -13.95
C LEU A 903 -0.07 12.42 -13.39
N LYS A 904 0.75 12.58 -12.36
CA LYS A 904 1.09 13.87 -11.78
C LYS A 904 2.07 14.61 -12.70
N GLU A 905 2.19 15.92 -12.52
CA GLU A 905 3.16 16.75 -13.26
C GLU A 905 4.61 16.27 -13.03
N SER A 906 4.88 15.68 -11.87
CA SER A 906 6.17 15.07 -11.53
C SER A 906 6.62 14.01 -12.54
N TYR A 907 5.70 13.21 -13.08
CA TYR A 907 6.01 12.24 -14.14
C TYR A 907 6.65 12.89 -15.37
N GLY A 908 6.05 13.98 -15.87
CA GLY A 908 6.55 14.67 -17.06
C GLY A 908 7.91 15.34 -16.82
N ILE A 909 8.11 15.91 -15.63
CA ILE A 909 9.37 16.56 -15.25
C ILE A 909 10.49 15.54 -15.14
N LEU A 910 10.24 14.42 -14.47
CA LEU A 910 11.20 13.32 -14.35
C LEU A 910 11.52 12.70 -15.72
N LYS A 911 10.52 12.49 -16.58
CA LYS A 911 10.72 11.98 -17.94
C LYS A 911 11.72 12.82 -18.74
N GLU A 912 11.66 14.15 -18.61
CA GLU A 912 12.64 15.02 -19.25
C GLU A 912 14.03 14.94 -18.58
N ALA A 913 14.08 14.96 -17.26
CA ALA A 913 15.33 14.92 -16.50
C ALA A 913 16.12 13.61 -16.67
N LEU A 914 15.44 12.46 -16.78
CA LEU A 914 16.09 11.16 -16.94
C LEU A 914 16.77 10.98 -18.32
N LYS A 915 16.47 11.82 -19.31
CA LYS A 915 17.17 11.82 -20.62
C LYS A 915 18.62 12.25 -20.49
N ASP A 916 18.90 13.12 -19.52
CA ASP A 916 20.24 13.69 -19.31
C ASP A 916 21.13 12.78 -18.42
N ILE A 917 20.57 11.74 -17.82
CA ILE A 917 21.30 10.77 -17.01
C ILE A 917 21.61 9.55 -17.89
N PRO A 918 22.91 9.27 -18.18
CA PRO A 918 23.27 8.13 -19.01
C PRO A 918 22.89 6.80 -18.34
N GLU A 919 22.54 5.81 -19.15
CA GLU A 919 22.24 4.45 -18.70
C GLU A 919 23.50 3.59 -18.63
N HIS A 920 24.42 3.84 -19.54
CA HIS A 920 25.76 3.20 -19.59
C HIS A 920 26.80 4.31 -19.44
N ASP A 921 27.66 4.18 -18.47
CA ASP A 921 28.84 5.06 -18.38
C ASP A 921 29.75 4.73 -19.54
N ASP A 922 30.14 5.72 -20.35
CA ASP A 922 31.21 5.57 -21.31
C ASP A 922 32.46 5.11 -20.53
N ALA A 923 32.95 3.93 -20.86
CA ALA A 923 34.15 3.36 -20.22
C ALA A 923 35.32 4.32 -20.46
N ASN A 924 35.63 5.16 -19.49
CA ASN A 924 36.94 5.86 -19.39
C ASN A 924 37.89 5.11 -18.50
#